data_87301fcaf6778734583c8f8d9824a877
#
_entry.id   87301fcaf6778734583c8f8d9824a877
#
_cell.length_a   1.000
_cell.length_b   1.000
_cell.length_c   1.000
_cell.angle_alpha   90.00
_cell.angle_beta   90.00
_cell.angle_gamma   90.00
#
_symmetry.space_group_name_H-M   'P 1'
#
loop_
_entity.id
_entity.type
_entity.pdbx_description
1 polymer ?
#
loop_
_entity_poly.entity_id
_entity_poly.type
_entity_poly.pdbx_seq_one_letter_code
_entity_poly.pdbx_strand_id
1 'polypeptide(L)'
;MGGRVFLALCVWLTLPEQDSTRGCARWCPQNSSCVNATACRCNPGFSSSSFEIFTTPTETCDDINECAPPSKVSCGKFADCQNTEGSYDCVCSPGYELVSGAKTFKNESENTCQDVDECQQNPRLCKSYGTCVNTLGSYTCQCLPGFKFIPEDPKVCTVCEDVDECSSGQHQCHNSTVCFNTVGSYSCRCRPGWEPKPGIPNNQKDTCEEMTFPTWTPPPGVHSQTLSRFFDKVQDLGRDFKTSSAEVTIQNLIKLVDELLEAPGDLEALAPPVRHLIATQLLSNLEDILRILAKSLPKGPFTYISPSNTELSLMIQEQGDGNVTMGQSSARMLLNWAVAAGAEDSGPTVAGILSSQNMTTLLANASLNLHSEKQAELEEIYESSVRGAQLRRLSAVNSVFLSNTNTKKLNSPVTFAFSHLESKDVMPGPRQELICAFWKSDSNRGGHWATEGCQVLGSKNGSTTCQCSHLSSFAILMAHYDVEDWKLTLITKVGLALSLFCLLLCILTFLLVRPIQGSRTTVHLHLCICLFVGSTIFLAGIENEGQVGLRCRLVAGLLHYCFLAAFCWMSLEGLELYFLVVRVFQGQGLSTRWLCLIGYGVPLLIVGVSAAVYSKGYGRPRYCWLDFEQGFLWSFLGPVTFIILCNAVIFVTTVWKLTQKFSEINPDMKKLKKARVLTITAIAQLFVLGCTWVFGLFLFDDRSWVLTYVFTILNCLQGAFLFVLHCLLNKKVEEYRKWACLVAGNKYSEFTSSTSGTGHNQTRALRPSESGM
;
A
#
# COMPACT_ATOMS: atom_id res chain seq x y z
N MET A 1 15.87 42.83 13.00
CA MET A 1 17.13 43.55 12.80
C MET A 1 16.78 44.73 11.96
N GLY A 2 16.61 45.89 12.48
CA GLY A 2 17.54 46.87 12.97
C GLY A 2 17.73 47.88 11.87
N GLY A 3 17.54 49.12 12.00
CA GLY A 3 17.65 50.13 12.98
C GLY A 3 17.28 51.48 12.40
N ARG A 4 16.73 52.30 13.24
CA ARG A 4 17.25 53.60 13.71
C ARG A 4 17.33 54.74 12.68
N VAL A 5 16.40 55.70 12.84
CA VAL A 5 16.62 56.98 13.55
C VAL A 5 17.58 57.95 12.83
N PHE A 6 17.02 59.14 12.44
CA PHE A 6 17.71 60.40 12.76
C PHE A 6 16.73 61.57 12.75
N LEU A 7 16.61 62.21 13.90
CA LEU A 7 16.17 63.60 14.14
C LEU A 7 17.16 64.61 13.53
N ALA A 8 16.69 65.70 13.01
CA ALA A 8 17.46 66.91 13.13
C ALA A 8 16.49 68.16 13.11
N LEU A 9 16.45 68.82 14.22
CA LEU A 9 16.04 70.21 14.43
C LEU A 9 16.77 71.15 13.45
N CYS A 10 16.08 72.15 12.97
CA CYS A 10 16.68 73.48 12.78
C CYS A 10 15.68 74.58 13.14
N VAL A 11 15.89 75.12 14.30
CA VAL A 11 15.47 76.45 14.75
C VAL A 11 16.47 77.45 14.22
N TRP A 12 16.04 78.51 13.55
CA TRP A 12 16.73 79.81 13.57
C TRP A 12 15.75 81.00 13.27
N LEU A 13 15.46 81.71 14.25
CA LEU A 13 15.33 83.13 14.45
C LEU A 13 15.69 84.02 13.23
N THR A 14 14.80 84.91 12.90
CA THR A 14 15.14 86.27 12.47
C THR A 14 14.25 87.25 13.13
N LEU A 15 14.89 88.22 13.72
CA LEU A 15 14.38 89.42 14.42
C LEU A 15 13.84 90.42 13.44
N PRO A 16 13.16 91.45 13.97
CA PRO A 16 12.19 92.29 13.25
C PRO A 16 12.81 93.48 12.54
N GLU A 17 12.28 93.80 11.42
CA GLU A 17 12.49 95.12 10.84
C GLU A 17 11.39 96.06 11.28
N GLN A 18 11.82 97.04 11.99
CA GLN A 18 11.03 98.24 12.30
C GLN A 18 10.78 99.02 11.00
N ASP A 19 9.53 99.28 10.71
CA ASP A 19 9.25 100.46 9.91
C ASP A 19 8.21 101.30 10.56
N SER A 20 8.55 102.55 10.63
CA SER A 20 7.91 103.61 11.34
C SER A 20 6.67 104.10 10.61
N THR A 21 5.54 103.98 11.20
CA THR A 21 4.36 104.84 10.87
C THR A 21 3.96 105.62 12.08
N ARG A 22 4.39 106.82 12.07
CA ARG A 22 3.88 107.87 12.91
C ARG A 22 2.41 108.04 12.59
N GLY A 23 1.52 107.87 13.57
CA GLY A 23 0.20 108.44 13.56
C GLY A 23 -1.01 107.54 13.62
N CYS A 24 -0.87 106.28 14.11
CA CYS A 24 -2.00 105.41 14.32
C CYS A 24 -2.52 105.42 15.75
N ALA A 25 -3.86 105.25 15.91
CA ALA A 25 -4.53 105.09 17.18
C ALA A 25 -4.09 103.76 17.86
N ARG A 26 -3.56 103.86 19.07
CA ARG A 26 -3.06 102.65 19.84
C ARG A 26 -4.17 101.77 20.40
N TRP A 27 -5.44 102.03 20.07
CA TRP A 27 -6.60 101.34 20.63
C TRP A 27 -7.49 100.59 19.56
N CYS A 28 -7.09 100.52 18.29
CA CYS A 28 -7.87 99.76 17.31
C CYS A 28 -8.10 98.35 17.78
N PRO A 29 -9.38 97.89 17.79
CA PRO A 29 -9.71 96.54 18.23
C PRO A 29 -9.15 95.45 17.28
N GLN A 30 -9.19 94.20 17.71
CA GLN A 30 -8.80 93.06 16.91
C GLN A 30 -9.61 93.08 15.62
N ASN A 31 -9.07 92.61 14.51
CA ASN A 31 -9.68 92.59 13.19
C ASN A 31 -9.99 93.91 12.57
N SER A 32 -9.31 94.99 12.99
CA SER A 32 -9.40 96.33 12.41
C SER A 32 -8.01 96.82 11.98
N SER A 33 -8.01 97.75 11.02
CA SER A 33 -6.84 98.48 10.56
C SER A 33 -6.97 100.01 10.90
N CYS A 34 -5.88 100.62 11.23
CA CYS A 34 -5.81 102.04 11.54
C CYS A 34 -5.94 102.89 10.27
N VAL A 35 -6.84 103.83 10.25
CA VAL A 35 -7.04 104.76 9.14
C VAL A 35 -6.30 106.08 9.39
N ASN A 36 -6.31 106.63 10.63
CA ASN A 36 -5.59 107.84 11.06
C ASN A 36 -5.41 107.83 12.59
N ALA A 37 -4.85 108.91 13.16
CA ALA A 37 -4.55 109.02 14.58
C ALA A 37 -5.75 108.81 15.52
N THR A 38 -6.97 108.92 15.05
CA THR A 38 -8.21 108.88 15.84
C THR A 38 -9.28 107.93 15.28
N ALA A 39 -9.00 107.17 14.20
CA ALA A 39 -10.03 106.37 13.56
C ALA A 39 -9.47 104.98 13.12
N CYS A 40 -10.29 103.95 13.31
CA CYS A 40 -10.08 102.53 12.87
C CYS A 40 -11.16 102.13 11.86
N ARG A 41 -10.83 101.14 10.98
CA ARG A 41 -11.75 100.55 10.06
C ARG A 41 -11.63 99.03 10.26
N CYS A 42 -12.75 98.34 10.24
CA CYS A 42 -12.71 96.87 10.24
C CYS A 42 -12.02 96.32 8.97
N ASN A 43 -11.30 95.26 9.14
CA ASN A 43 -10.68 94.54 8.02
C ASN A 43 -11.79 93.99 7.12
N PRO A 44 -11.48 93.73 5.81
CA PRO A 44 -12.43 93.07 4.94
C PRO A 44 -12.93 91.78 5.54
N GLY A 45 -14.21 91.46 5.49
CA GLY A 45 -14.86 90.35 6.14
C GLY A 45 -15.34 90.56 7.57
N PHE A 46 -15.09 91.75 8.13
CA PHE A 46 -15.57 92.17 9.48
C PHE A 46 -16.39 93.45 9.41
N SER A 47 -17.39 93.61 10.26
CA SER A 47 -18.25 94.79 10.35
C SER A 47 -18.35 95.30 11.77
N SER A 48 -18.49 96.67 11.91
CA SER A 48 -18.84 97.32 13.17
C SER A 48 -20.32 97.54 13.23
N SER A 49 -20.84 97.61 14.42
CA SER A 49 -22.28 97.85 14.67
C SER A 49 -22.75 99.25 14.30
N SER A 50 -21.84 100.27 14.14
CA SER A 50 -22.22 101.69 13.97
C SER A 50 -21.84 102.23 12.60
N PHE A 51 -20.58 102.19 12.19
CA PHE A 51 -20.08 102.78 10.95
C PHE A 51 -18.82 102.06 10.41
N GLU A 52 -18.60 102.18 9.11
CA GLU A 52 -17.44 101.61 8.46
C GLU A 52 -16.08 102.09 8.98
N ILE A 53 -16.07 103.33 9.46
CA ILE A 53 -14.93 104.00 10.14
C ILE A 53 -15.42 104.49 11.47
N PHE A 54 -14.81 104.05 12.56
CA PHE A 54 -15.21 104.41 13.92
C PHE A 54 -14.07 105.05 14.72
N THR A 55 -14.46 105.96 15.67
CA THR A 55 -13.52 106.77 16.47
C THR A 55 -13.61 106.50 17.97
N THR A 56 -14.43 105.55 18.37
CA THR A 56 -14.65 105.15 19.76
C THR A 56 -13.99 103.85 20.13
N PRO A 57 -13.34 103.73 21.27
CA PRO A 57 -12.60 102.55 21.68
C PRO A 57 -13.49 101.38 22.16
N THR A 58 -14.81 101.57 22.15
CA THR A 58 -15.80 100.54 22.58
C THR A 58 -16.40 99.78 21.44
N GLU A 59 -16.05 100.09 20.20
CA GLU A 59 -16.49 99.41 19.01
C GLU A 59 -15.66 98.11 18.80
N THR A 60 -16.32 97.01 18.29
CA THR A 60 -15.70 95.73 17.92
C THR A 60 -15.90 95.53 16.45
N CYS A 61 -14.99 94.80 15.84
CA CYS A 61 -15.12 94.32 14.48
C CYS A 61 -15.50 92.84 14.55
N ASP A 62 -16.77 92.58 14.34
CA ASP A 62 -17.33 91.28 14.40
C ASP A 62 -17.32 90.63 12.98
N ASP A 63 -17.14 89.38 12.92
CA ASP A 63 -17.10 88.56 11.69
C ASP A 63 -18.44 88.66 10.93
N ILE A 64 -18.40 88.89 9.65
CA ILE A 64 -19.58 88.90 8.79
C ILE A 64 -19.89 87.47 8.42
N ASN A 65 -21.04 87.00 8.86
CA ASN A 65 -21.48 85.69 8.44
C ASN A 65 -22.05 85.76 7.02
N GLU A 66 -21.21 85.48 6.01
CA GLU A 66 -21.64 85.57 4.62
C GLU A 66 -22.59 84.39 4.24
N CYS A 67 -22.66 83.37 5.05
CA CYS A 67 -23.60 82.22 4.86
C CYS A 67 -25.03 82.60 5.37
N ALA A 68 -25.23 83.64 6.10
CA ALA A 68 -26.54 84.09 6.67
C ALA A 68 -27.12 85.34 5.99
N PRO A 69 -28.46 85.53 5.99
CA PRO A 69 -29.05 86.73 5.51
C PRO A 69 -28.60 87.95 6.32
N PRO A 70 -28.38 89.13 5.73
CA PRO A 70 -28.74 89.54 4.35
C PRO A 70 -27.68 89.18 3.27
N SER A 71 -26.51 88.76 3.64
CA SER A 71 -25.33 88.57 2.75
C SER A 71 -25.23 87.15 2.21
N LYS A 72 -26.28 86.40 2.23
CA LYS A 72 -26.24 84.93 1.90
C LYS A 72 -25.60 84.66 0.55
N VAL A 73 -24.41 84.13 0.60
CA VAL A 73 -23.66 83.62 -0.57
C VAL A 73 -24.22 82.33 -1.08
N SER A 74 -24.34 82.17 -2.40
CA SER A 74 -24.68 80.92 -3.03
C SER A 74 -23.39 80.09 -3.35
N CYS A 75 -23.30 78.95 -2.80
CA CYS A 75 -22.24 77.98 -3.15
C CYS A 75 -22.64 77.11 -4.33
N GLY A 76 -23.85 77.23 -4.87
CA GLY A 76 -24.37 76.46 -5.97
C GLY A 76 -24.99 75.14 -5.51
N LYS A 77 -25.28 74.23 -6.46
CA LYS A 77 -25.94 72.94 -6.19
C LYS A 77 -25.00 71.98 -5.48
N PHE A 78 -25.54 71.26 -4.52
CA PHE A 78 -24.82 70.19 -3.77
C PHE A 78 -23.61 70.71 -2.98
N ALA A 79 -23.68 71.97 -2.55
CA ALA A 79 -22.65 72.59 -1.73
C ALA A 79 -23.26 73.44 -0.61
N ASP A 80 -22.63 73.45 0.52
CA ASP A 80 -23.02 74.17 1.71
C ASP A 80 -21.98 75.24 2.00
N CYS A 81 -22.47 76.44 2.46
CA CYS A 81 -21.63 77.53 2.85
C CYS A 81 -21.23 77.37 4.32
N GLN A 82 -19.92 77.45 4.60
CA GLN A 82 -19.36 77.45 5.95
C GLN A 82 -18.73 78.81 6.22
N ASN A 83 -19.28 79.56 7.21
CA ASN A 83 -18.69 80.81 7.67
C ASN A 83 -17.34 80.53 8.37
N THR A 84 -16.35 81.34 8.04
CA THR A 84 -15.00 81.28 8.64
C THR A 84 -14.64 82.71 9.06
N GLU A 85 -13.80 82.89 10.06
CA GLU A 85 -13.42 84.16 10.58
C GLU A 85 -12.83 85.11 9.49
N GLY A 86 -13.55 86.16 9.10
CA GLY A 86 -13.18 87.07 8.05
C GLY A 86 -13.46 86.65 6.62
N SER A 87 -14.17 85.54 6.40
CA SER A 87 -14.46 84.97 5.06
C SER A 87 -15.43 83.82 5.17
N TYR A 88 -15.72 83.15 4.05
CA TYR A 88 -16.48 81.92 3.99
C TYR A 88 -15.78 80.90 3.11
N ASP A 89 -16.10 79.67 3.31
CA ASP A 89 -15.74 78.54 2.44
C ASP A 89 -17.01 77.81 1.98
N CYS A 90 -17.01 77.38 0.76
CA CYS A 90 -18.00 76.43 0.23
C CYS A 90 -17.44 75.05 0.33
N VAL A 91 -18.22 74.07 0.85
CA VAL A 91 -17.91 72.68 0.93
C VAL A 91 -19.00 71.89 0.22
N CYS A 92 -18.65 70.79 -0.45
CA CYS A 92 -19.69 69.97 -1.00
C CYS A 92 -20.51 69.31 0.11
N SER A 93 -21.82 69.23 -0.11
CA SER A 93 -22.75 68.55 0.79
C SER A 93 -22.34 67.06 1.01
N PRO A 94 -22.67 66.51 2.17
CA PRO A 94 -22.35 65.06 2.41
C PRO A 94 -22.79 64.18 1.28
N GLY A 95 -21.90 63.28 0.82
CA GLY A 95 -22.11 62.43 -0.34
C GLY A 95 -21.65 62.96 -1.69
N TYR A 96 -21.09 64.18 -1.68
CA TYR A 96 -20.55 64.83 -2.89
C TYR A 96 -19.09 65.25 -2.65
N GLU A 97 -18.31 65.30 -3.71
CA GLU A 97 -16.93 65.77 -3.69
C GLU A 97 -16.58 66.65 -4.89
N LEU A 98 -15.58 67.49 -4.73
CA LEU A 98 -15.09 68.30 -5.85
C LEU A 98 -14.27 67.44 -6.81
N VAL A 99 -14.49 67.59 -8.12
CA VAL A 99 -13.72 66.87 -9.17
C VAL A 99 -12.21 67.12 -9.04
N SER A 100 -11.84 68.33 -8.50
CA SER A 100 -10.42 68.67 -8.26
C SER A 100 -9.79 67.95 -7.06
N GLY A 101 -10.58 67.30 -6.21
CA GLY A 101 -10.13 66.74 -4.93
C GLY A 101 -9.83 67.74 -3.84
N ALA A 102 -10.13 69.05 -4.05
CA ALA A 102 -10.01 70.05 -3.04
C ALA A 102 -11.12 69.96 -1.99
N LYS A 103 -10.87 70.42 -0.74
CA LYS A 103 -11.86 70.28 0.32
C LYS A 103 -12.86 71.46 0.33
N THR A 104 -12.46 72.63 -0.12
CA THR A 104 -13.24 73.90 -0.11
C THR A 104 -13.01 74.66 -1.40
N PHE A 105 -13.94 75.54 -1.73
CA PHE A 105 -13.87 76.50 -2.82
C PHE A 105 -14.53 77.82 -2.39
N LYS A 106 -14.34 78.91 -3.15
CA LYS A 106 -14.78 80.26 -2.76
C LYS A 106 -15.96 80.77 -3.57
N ASN A 107 -16.13 80.38 -4.81
CA ASN A 107 -17.13 80.94 -5.70
C ASN A 107 -18.03 79.89 -6.30
N GLU A 108 -19.28 80.13 -6.54
CA GLU A 108 -20.23 79.22 -7.21
C GLU A 108 -19.71 78.74 -8.58
N SER A 109 -18.92 79.56 -9.28
CA SER A 109 -18.29 79.14 -10.56
C SER A 109 -17.21 78.12 -10.42
N GLU A 110 -16.70 77.90 -9.21
CA GLU A 110 -15.71 76.84 -8.90
C GLU A 110 -16.40 75.58 -8.44
N ASN A 111 -17.72 75.59 -8.27
CA ASN A 111 -18.49 74.45 -7.83
C ASN A 111 -18.46 73.34 -8.90
N THR A 112 -17.75 72.32 -8.62
CA THR A 112 -17.69 71.03 -9.40
C THR A 112 -18.06 69.88 -8.49
N CYS A 113 -18.95 70.08 -7.50
CA CYS A 113 -19.42 69.00 -6.61
C CYS A 113 -20.19 67.94 -7.43
N GLN A 114 -19.68 66.78 -7.41
CA GLN A 114 -20.27 65.57 -8.08
C GLN A 114 -20.57 64.53 -7.00
N ASP A 115 -21.51 63.67 -7.34
CA ASP A 115 -21.88 62.55 -6.51
C ASP A 115 -20.68 61.60 -6.31
N VAL A 116 -20.47 61.15 -5.08
CA VAL A 116 -19.46 60.20 -4.72
C VAL A 116 -20.04 58.78 -4.95
N ASP A 117 -19.39 58.01 -5.81
CA ASP A 117 -19.75 56.62 -5.96
C ASP A 117 -19.07 55.80 -4.84
N GLU A 118 -19.77 55.69 -3.69
CA GLU A 118 -19.25 54.97 -2.53
C GLU A 118 -19.07 53.46 -2.85
N CYS A 119 -19.85 52.94 -3.79
CA CYS A 119 -19.77 51.56 -4.20
C CYS A 119 -18.46 51.25 -4.96
N GLN A 120 -17.93 52.22 -5.73
CA GLN A 120 -16.62 52.07 -6.37
C GLN A 120 -15.48 52.33 -5.38
N GLN A 121 -15.62 53.30 -4.48
CA GLN A 121 -14.59 53.60 -3.48
C GLN A 121 -14.42 52.45 -2.46
N ASN A 122 -15.52 51.83 -2.06
CA ASN A 122 -15.48 50.69 -1.11
C ASN A 122 -16.47 49.59 -1.51
N PRO A 123 -16.02 48.59 -2.30
CA PRO A 123 -16.88 47.48 -2.74
C PRO A 123 -17.46 46.61 -1.62
N ARG A 124 -17.02 46.82 -0.36
CA ARG A 124 -17.47 46.03 0.80
C ARG A 124 -18.40 46.79 1.74
N LEU A 125 -19.05 47.86 1.27
CA LEU A 125 -19.99 48.61 2.06
C LEU A 125 -21.23 47.79 2.47
N CYS A 126 -21.74 46.98 1.53
CA CYS A 126 -22.81 46.04 1.81
C CYS A 126 -22.20 44.76 2.37
N LYS A 127 -22.58 44.40 3.61
CA LYS A 127 -22.14 43.17 4.27
C LYS A 127 -22.99 42.00 3.78
N SER A 128 -22.41 40.79 3.72
CA SER A 128 -23.05 39.49 3.47
C SER A 128 -24.24 39.53 2.49
N TYR A 129 -24.04 39.04 1.29
CA TYR A 129 -25.08 38.82 0.27
C TYR A 129 -25.85 40.06 -0.19
N GLY A 130 -25.29 41.26 0.01
CA GLY A 130 -25.84 42.51 -0.48
C GLY A 130 -25.00 43.08 -1.63
N THR A 131 -25.67 43.65 -2.64
CA THR A 131 -25.04 44.41 -3.71
C THR A 131 -25.18 45.91 -3.42
N CYS A 132 -24.10 46.65 -3.52
CA CYS A 132 -24.11 48.10 -3.38
C CYS A 132 -24.64 48.75 -4.66
N VAL A 133 -25.60 49.68 -4.51
CA VAL A 133 -26.16 50.48 -5.60
C VAL A 133 -25.96 51.93 -5.24
N ASN A 134 -25.20 52.67 -6.04
CA ASN A 134 -24.98 54.11 -5.86
C ASN A 134 -26.26 54.87 -6.13
N THR A 135 -26.54 55.88 -5.29
CA THR A 135 -27.66 56.82 -5.43
C THR A 135 -27.15 58.24 -5.21
N LEU A 136 -27.88 59.25 -5.74
CA LEU A 136 -27.46 60.65 -5.61
C LEU A 136 -27.27 61.08 -4.15
N GLY A 137 -26.03 61.35 -3.77
CA GLY A 137 -25.64 61.77 -2.43
C GLY A 137 -25.56 60.66 -1.37
N SER A 138 -25.66 59.39 -1.76
CA SER A 138 -25.55 58.23 -0.86
C SER A 138 -25.56 56.93 -1.64
N TYR A 139 -25.55 55.81 -0.94
CA TYR A 139 -25.68 54.47 -1.52
C TYR A 139 -26.82 53.66 -0.86
N THR A 140 -27.27 52.64 -1.51
CA THR A 140 -28.20 51.68 -0.94
C THR A 140 -27.67 50.23 -1.15
N CYS A 141 -27.97 49.34 -0.21
CA CYS A 141 -27.70 47.93 -0.38
C CYS A 141 -28.98 47.23 -0.87
N GLN A 142 -28.83 46.38 -1.86
CA GLN A 142 -29.88 45.51 -2.35
C GLN A 142 -29.51 44.07 -2.05
N CYS A 143 -30.35 43.31 -1.35
CA CYS A 143 -30.11 41.89 -1.11
C CYS A 143 -30.17 41.09 -2.42
N LEU A 144 -29.31 40.11 -2.56
CA LEU A 144 -29.36 39.12 -3.64
C LEU A 144 -30.68 38.34 -3.59
N PRO A 145 -31.12 37.77 -4.71
CA PRO A 145 -32.30 36.89 -4.73
C PRO A 145 -32.16 35.76 -3.70
N GLY A 146 -33.22 35.51 -2.93
CA GLY A 146 -33.21 34.56 -1.81
C GLY A 146 -32.79 35.14 -0.47
N PHE A 147 -32.46 36.41 -0.40
CA PHE A 147 -32.07 37.07 0.84
C PHE A 147 -32.99 38.22 1.17
N LYS A 148 -33.19 38.53 2.47
CA LYS A 148 -33.99 39.65 2.98
C LYS A 148 -33.20 40.51 3.98
N PHE A 149 -33.62 41.77 4.15
CA PHE A 149 -33.00 42.63 5.19
C PHE A 149 -33.40 42.19 6.59
N ILE A 150 -32.46 42.33 7.52
CA ILE A 150 -32.73 42.14 8.96
C ILE A 150 -33.46 43.39 9.49
N PRO A 151 -34.64 43.25 10.13
CA PRO A 151 -35.48 44.40 10.51
C PRO A 151 -34.97 45.22 11.69
N GLU A 152 -33.87 44.90 12.33
CA GLU A 152 -33.46 45.46 13.62
C GLU A 152 -32.69 46.81 13.54
N ASP A 153 -32.26 47.28 12.36
CA ASP A 153 -31.57 48.57 12.25
C ASP A 153 -32.10 49.42 11.08
N PRO A 154 -33.06 50.35 11.35
CA PRO A 154 -33.68 51.14 10.29
C PRO A 154 -32.76 52.21 9.67
N LYS A 155 -31.53 52.42 10.18
CA LYS A 155 -30.62 53.46 9.68
C LYS A 155 -29.48 52.94 8.76
N VAL A 156 -29.18 51.68 8.78
CA VAL A 156 -28.11 51.11 7.94
C VAL A 156 -28.48 49.70 7.49
N CYS A 157 -29.30 49.59 6.45
CA CYS A 157 -29.65 48.34 5.80
C CYS A 157 -28.42 47.73 5.08
N THR A 158 -27.45 47.21 5.81
CA THR A 158 -26.19 46.69 5.24
C THR A 158 -26.06 45.17 5.33
N VAL A 159 -26.93 44.48 6.05
CA VAL A 159 -26.87 43.01 6.28
C VAL A 159 -28.09 42.34 5.69
N CYS A 160 -27.83 41.38 4.80
CA CYS A 160 -28.85 40.50 4.25
C CYS A 160 -28.73 39.11 4.89
N GLU A 161 -29.86 38.52 5.31
CA GLU A 161 -29.96 37.14 5.79
C GLU A 161 -30.71 36.29 4.79
N ASP A 162 -30.43 35.02 4.84
CA ASP A 162 -31.11 34.01 4.02
C ASP A 162 -32.62 33.92 4.32
N VAL A 163 -33.43 33.75 3.28
CA VAL A 163 -34.86 33.51 3.43
C VAL A 163 -35.07 32.00 3.58
N ASP A 164 -35.55 31.54 4.73
CA ASP A 164 -35.94 30.17 4.89
C ASP A 164 -37.29 29.94 4.20
N GLU A 165 -37.25 29.51 2.94
CA GLU A 165 -38.45 29.21 2.15
C GLU A 165 -39.19 27.99 2.67
N CYS A 166 -38.48 27.07 3.36
CA CYS A 166 -39.10 25.87 3.91
C CYS A 166 -39.99 26.17 5.11
N SER A 167 -39.52 26.97 6.06
CA SER A 167 -40.33 27.36 7.25
C SER A 167 -41.38 28.40 6.89
N SER A 168 -41.16 29.28 5.92
CA SER A 168 -42.12 30.26 5.45
C SER A 168 -43.19 29.68 4.52
N GLY A 169 -43.08 28.44 4.06
CA GLY A 169 -43.99 27.79 3.12
C GLY A 169 -43.94 28.34 1.69
N GLN A 170 -42.89 29.07 1.33
CA GLN A 170 -42.75 29.71 0.00
C GLN A 170 -42.11 28.74 -1.03
N HIS A 171 -41.86 27.50 -0.64
CA HIS A 171 -41.28 26.47 -1.52
C HIS A 171 -42.35 25.80 -2.43
N GLN A 172 -41.87 25.23 -3.54
CA GLN A 172 -42.70 24.48 -4.50
C GLN A 172 -42.37 22.98 -4.53
N CYS A 173 -41.87 22.40 -3.42
CA CYS A 173 -41.54 20.99 -3.34
C CYS A 173 -42.79 20.10 -3.49
N HIS A 174 -42.66 18.99 -4.25
CA HIS A 174 -43.69 18.01 -4.43
C HIS A 174 -43.99 17.26 -3.11
N ASN A 175 -45.19 16.70 -2.94
CA ASN A 175 -45.55 15.94 -1.76
C ASN A 175 -44.71 14.70 -1.43
N SER A 176 -43.96 14.18 -2.41
CA SER A 176 -42.97 13.08 -2.26
C SER A 176 -41.62 13.54 -1.75
N THR A 177 -41.43 14.85 -1.58
CA THR A 177 -40.14 15.44 -1.18
C THR A 177 -40.29 16.19 0.15
N VAL A 178 -39.18 16.51 0.76
CA VAL A 178 -39.05 17.39 1.94
C VAL A 178 -38.21 18.60 1.52
N CYS A 179 -38.66 19.78 1.94
CA CYS A 179 -37.92 21.01 1.68
C CYS A 179 -36.72 21.13 2.60
N PHE A 180 -35.58 21.55 2.03
CA PHE A 180 -34.34 21.87 2.73
C PHE A 180 -33.92 23.29 2.37
N ASN A 181 -33.80 24.14 3.36
CA ASN A 181 -33.26 25.47 3.18
C ASN A 181 -31.78 25.42 2.85
N THR A 182 -31.36 26.21 1.89
CA THR A 182 -29.97 26.38 1.47
C THR A 182 -29.67 27.87 1.36
N VAL A 183 -28.43 28.26 1.45
CA VAL A 183 -28.04 29.69 1.40
C VAL A 183 -28.47 30.31 0.07
N GLY A 184 -29.45 31.20 0.10
CA GLY A 184 -29.99 31.95 -1.06
C GLY A 184 -31.06 31.19 -1.85
N SER A 185 -31.49 30.01 -1.41
CA SER A 185 -32.52 29.22 -2.08
C SER A 185 -32.95 28.02 -1.23
N TYR A 186 -33.78 27.15 -1.76
CA TYR A 186 -34.14 25.89 -1.16
C TYR A 186 -33.93 24.72 -2.12
N SER A 187 -33.81 23.53 -1.58
CA SER A 187 -33.76 22.30 -2.37
C SER A 187 -34.85 21.35 -1.90
N CYS A 188 -35.45 20.61 -2.85
CA CYS A 188 -36.41 19.56 -2.55
C CYS A 188 -35.67 18.23 -2.54
N ARG A 189 -35.70 17.49 -1.44
CA ARG A 189 -35.10 16.16 -1.30
C ARG A 189 -36.16 15.10 -1.14
N CYS A 190 -35.94 13.93 -1.70
CA CYS A 190 -36.86 12.80 -1.54
C CYS A 190 -37.06 12.50 -0.04
N ARG A 191 -38.26 12.08 0.34
CA ARG A 191 -38.53 11.57 1.69
C ARG A 191 -37.71 10.32 1.95
N PRO A 192 -37.33 10.00 3.20
CA PRO A 192 -36.69 8.74 3.53
C PRO A 192 -37.48 7.55 2.94
N GLY A 193 -36.76 6.67 2.21
CA GLY A 193 -37.40 5.54 1.51
C GLY A 193 -37.92 5.87 0.10
N TRP A 194 -37.66 7.06 -0.41
CA TRP A 194 -38.05 7.50 -1.77
C TRP A 194 -36.79 7.91 -2.56
N GLU A 195 -36.79 7.68 -3.87
CA GLU A 195 -35.67 8.02 -4.77
C GLU A 195 -36.14 8.89 -5.95
N PRO A 196 -35.27 9.71 -6.58
CA PRO A 196 -35.64 10.52 -7.72
C PRO A 196 -36.06 9.64 -8.89
N LYS A 197 -37.12 10.02 -9.59
CA LYS A 197 -37.61 9.30 -10.78
C LYS A 197 -36.60 9.41 -11.91
N PRO A 198 -36.10 8.30 -12.48
CA PRO A 198 -35.08 8.32 -13.53
C PRO A 198 -35.58 9.03 -14.81
N GLY A 199 -34.75 9.90 -15.38
CA GLY A 199 -34.98 10.54 -16.69
C GLY A 199 -35.55 11.97 -16.66
N ILE A 200 -35.71 12.59 -15.49
CA ILE A 200 -36.08 14.00 -15.35
C ILE A 200 -34.84 14.78 -14.88
N PRO A 201 -34.37 15.83 -15.60
CA PRO A 201 -33.24 16.62 -15.13
C PRO A 201 -33.62 17.36 -13.83
N ASN A 202 -32.68 17.40 -12.88
CA ASN A 202 -32.80 18.04 -11.57
C ASN A 202 -33.31 19.50 -11.70
N ASN A 203 -34.60 19.68 -11.58
CA ASN A 203 -35.24 20.98 -11.40
C ASN A 203 -36.00 20.97 -10.06
N GLN A 204 -36.16 22.13 -9.46
CA GLN A 204 -36.77 22.38 -8.12
C GLN A 204 -38.14 21.70 -7.84
N LYS A 205 -38.69 20.92 -8.76
CA LYS A 205 -39.99 20.24 -8.70
C LYS A 205 -39.89 18.71 -8.77
N ASP A 206 -38.78 18.13 -8.35
CA ASP A 206 -38.54 16.70 -8.52
C ASP A 206 -39.59 15.84 -7.81
N THR A 207 -40.19 14.93 -8.59
CA THR A 207 -41.07 13.89 -8.06
C THR A 207 -40.24 12.66 -7.72
N CYS A 208 -40.38 12.14 -6.49
CA CYS A 208 -39.74 10.92 -6.05
C CYS A 208 -40.75 9.76 -6.10
N GLU A 209 -40.26 8.56 -6.36
CA GLU A 209 -41.00 7.32 -6.28
C GLU A 209 -40.50 6.46 -5.09
N GLU A 210 -41.32 5.56 -4.60
CA GLU A 210 -40.96 4.72 -3.48
C GLU A 210 -39.80 3.80 -3.87
N MET A 211 -38.80 3.70 -2.99
CA MET A 211 -37.58 2.93 -3.23
C MET A 211 -37.89 1.44 -3.32
N THR A 212 -37.43 0.81 -4.38
CA THR A 212 -37.58 -0.63 -4.59
C THR A 212 -36.29 -1.37 -4.18
N PHE A 213 -36.44 -2.61 -3.76
CA PHE A 213 -35.25 -3.44 -3.43
C PHE A 213 -34.44 -3.70 -4.70
N PRO A 214 -33.13 -3.43 -4.70
CA PRO A 214 -32.27 -3.62 -5.89
C PRO A 214 -32.25 -5.09 -6.33
N THR A 215 -32.35 -5.34 -7.62
CA THR A 215 -32.23 -6.68 -8.18
C THR A 215 -30.77 -7.14 -8.13
N TRP A 216 -30.54 -8.25 -7.44
CA TRP A 216 -29.23 -8.86 -7.36
C TRP A 216 -29.20 -10.17 -8.14
N THR A 217 -28.37 -10.24 -9.18
CA THR A 217 -28.27 -11.39 -10.07
C THR A 217 -26.92 -12.11 -9.89
N PRO A 218 -26.90 -13.46 -10.04
CA PRO A 218 -25.65 -14.20 -9.99
C PRO A 218 -24.71 -13.83 -11.13
N PRO A 219 -23.38 -14.00 -10.92
CA PRO A 219 -22.40 -13.77 -11.98
C PRO A 219 -22.66 -14.66 -13.19
N PRO A 220 -22.59 -14.12 -14.42
CA PRO A 220 -22.83 -14.91 -15.63
C PRO A 220 -21.77 -16.03 -15.77
N GLY A 221 -22.25 -17.25 -16.09
CA GLY A 221 -21.37 -18.41 -16.32
C GLY A 221 -20.91 -19.14 -15.05
N VAL A 222 -21.36 -18.76 -13.85
CA VAL A 222 -21.08 -19.45 -12.59
C VAL A 222 -22.25 -20.36 -12.24
N HIS A 223 -22.01 -21.66 -12.20
CA HIS A 223 -22.97 -22.67 -11.77
C HIS A 223 -22.61 -23.19 -10.37
N SER A 224 -23.35 -22.78 -9.36
CA SER A 224 -23.20 -23.21 -7.98
C SER A 224 -24.57 -23.34 -7.34
N GLN A 225 -24.83 -24.49 -6.72
CA GLN A 225 -26.09 -24.74 -6.03
C GLN A 225 -26.23 -23.90 -4.75
N THR A 226 -25.12 -23.72 -4.04
CA THR A 226 -25.07 -22.87 -2.84
C THR A 226 -25.39 -21.43 -3.17
N LEU A 227 -24.79 -20.92 -4.24
CA LEU A 227 -25.02 -19.56 -4.71
C LEU A 227 -26.46 -19.35 -5.19
N SER A 228 -27.03 -20.30 -5.93
CA SER A 228 -28.43 -20.24 -6.39
C SER A 228 -29.40 -20.15 -5.22
N ARG A 229 -29.24 -20.99 -4.18
CA ARG A 229 -30.07 -20.92 -2.96
C ARG A 229 -29.94 -19.59 -2.24
N PHE A 230 -28.74 -19.04 -2.19
CA PHE A 230 -28.52 -17.71 -1.61
C PHE A 230 -29.31 -16.64 -2.38
N PHE A 231 -29.24 -16.64 -3.70
CA PHE A 231 -29.99 -15.66 -4.52
C PHE A 231 -31.49 -15.83 -4.43
N ASP A 232 -32.01 -17.05 -4.35
CA ASP A 232 -33.45 -17.31 -4.14
C ASP A 232 -33.92 -16.66 -2.83
N LYS A 233 -33.17 -16.87 -1.72
CA LYS A 233 -33.48 -16.24 -0.42
C LYS A 233 -33.39 -14.71 -0.46
N VAL A 234 -32.42 -14.14 -1.19
CA VAL A 234 -32.28 -12.68 -1.35
C VAL A 234 -33.44 -12.11 -2.16
N GLN A 235 -33.91 -12.83 -3.21
CA GLN A 235 -35.06 -12.40 -3.98
C GLN A 235 -36.34 -12.44 -3.16
N ASP A 236 -36.52 -13.47 -2.32
CA ASP A 236 -37.66 -13.54 -1.39
C ASP A 236 -37.66 -12.38 -0.40
N LEU A 237 -36.46 -12.06 0.16
CA LEU A 237 -36.28 -10.89 1.03
C LEU A 237 -36.63 -9.56 0.30
N GLY A 238 -36.32 -9.47 -1.00
CA GLY A 238 -36.68 -8.31 -1.82
C GLY A 238 -38.16 -8.19 -2.10
N ARG A 239 -38.88 -9.30 -2.28
CA ARG A 239 -40.36 -9.28 -2.47
C ARG A 239 -41.09 -8.79 -1.23
N ASP A 240 -40.59 -9.16 -0.04
CA ASP A 240 -41.21 -8.79 1.24
C ASP A 240 -40.77 -7.41 1.74
N PHE A 241 -39.88 -6.74 1.00
CA PHE A 241 -39.31 -5.45 1.38
C PHE A 241 -40.41 -4.36 1.44
N LYS A 242 -40.40 -3.65 2.55
CA LYS A 242 -41.12 -2.39 2.76
C LYS A 242 -40.18 -1.39 3.38
N THR A 243 -40.26 -0.14 2.99
CA THR A 243 -39.40 0.94 3.52
C THR A 243 -39.50 1.06 5.06
N SER A 244 -40.65 0.76 5.64
CA SER A 244 -40.85 0.70 7.10
C SER A 244 -40.13 -0.45 7.80
N SER A 245 -39.69 -1.49 7.07
CA SER A 245 -39.01 -2.67 7.60
C SER A 245 -37.54 -2.74 7.21
N ALA A 246 -36.96 -1.64 6.74
CA ALA A 246 -35.59 -1.58 6.23
C ALA A 246 -34.54 -2.12 7.23
N GLU A 247 -34.70 -1.85 8.51
CA GLU A 247 -33.83 -2.37 9.58
C GLU A 247 -33.82 -3.89 9.63
N VAL A 248 -34.99 -4.53 9.67
CA VAL A 248 -35.13 -5.99 9.70
C VAL A 248 -34.58 -6.61 8.41
N THR A 249 -34.82 -5.95 7.29
CA THR A 249 -34.32 -6.40 5.98
C THR A 249 -32.80 -6.39 5.94
N ILE A 250 -32.13 -5.34 6.44
CA ILE A 250 -30.67 -5.25 6.56
C ILE A 250 -30.13 -6.38 7.46
N GLN A 251 -30.73 -6.59 8.62
CA GLN A 251 -30.31 -7.65 9.54
C GLN A 251 -30.45 -9.05 8.92
N ASN A 252 -31.54 -9.32 8.21
CA ASN A 252 -31.74 -10.58 7.52
C ASN A 252 -30.78 -10.76 6.33
N LEU A 253 -30.52 -9.71 5.58
CA LEU A 253 -29.54 -9.75 4.49
C LEU A 253 -28.15 -10.14 5.00
N ILE A 254 -27.69 -9.53 6.11
CA ILE A 254 -26.39 -9.88 6.71
C ILE A 254 -26.38 -11.32 7.19
N LYS A 255 -27.44 -11.82 7.79
CA LYS A 255 -27.56 -13.24 8.19
C LYS A 255 -27.44 -14.18 7.00
N LEU A 256 -28.07 -13.86 5.85
CA LEU A 256 -27.97 -14.67 4.64
C LEU A 256 -26.54 -14.69 4.07
N VAL A 257 -25.85 -13.55 4.13
CA VAL A 257 -24.44 -13.47 3.73
C VAL A 257 -23.57 -14.31 4.65
N ASP A 258 -23.79 -14.25 5.96
CA ASP A 258 -23.07 -15.07 6.93
C ASP A 258 -23.30 -16.57 6.71
N GLU A 259 -24.53 -17.00 6.48
CA GLU A 259 -24.86 -18.40 6.14
C GLU A 259 -24.07 -18.86 4.89
N LEU A 260 -23.95 -18.00 3.86
CA LEU A 260 -23.18 -18.30 2.66
C LEU A 260 -21.68 -18.43 2.95
N LEU A 261 -21.13 -17.56 3.80
CA LEU A 261 -19.71 -17.51 4.11
C LEU A 261 -19.27 -18.62 5.10
N GLU A 262 -20.15 -19.02 6.03
CA GLU A 262 -19.88 -20.11 6.98
C GLU A 262 -19.98 -21.49 6.35
N ALA A 263 -20.92 -21.66 5.41
CA ALA A 263 -21.12 -22.93 4.72
C ALA A 263 -21.01 -22.75 3.19
N PRO A 264 -19.81 -22.45 2.68
CA PRO A 264 -19.61 -22.15 1.27
C PRO A 264 -19.88 -23.33 0.32
N GLY A 265 -19.92 -24.55 0.84
CA GLY A 265 -20.31 -25.76 0.10
C GLY A 265 -19.50 -25.97 -1.20
N ASP A 266 -20.20 -26.00 -2.34
CA ASP A 266 -19.57 -26.17 -3.66
C ASP A 266 -18.69 -25.00 -4.12
N LEU A 267 -18.77 -23.82 -3.44
CA LEU A 267 -17.87 -22.68 -3.74
C LEU A 267 -16.41 -22.95 -3.42
N GLU A 268 -16.11 -23.84 -2.46
CA GLU A 268 -14.73 -24.22 -2.12
C GLU A 268 -14.04 -24.95 -3.27
N ALA A 269 -14.81 -25.73 -4.04
CA ALA A 269 -14.28 -26.50 -5.15
C ALA A 269 -14.01 -25.67 -6.42
N LEU A 270 -14.50 -24.44 -6.48
CA LEU A 270 -14.34 -23.57 -7.65
C LEU A 270 -12.89 -23.07 -7.78
N ALA A 271 -12.48 -22.83 -9.01
CA ALA A 271 -11.17 -22.24 -9.31
C ALA A 271 -11.02 -20.85 -8.66
N PRO A 272 -9.82 -20.47 -8.16
CA PRO A 272 -9.60 -19.17 -7.50
C PRO A 272 -10.13 -17.95 -8.27
N PRO A 273 -9.94 -17.81 -9.60
CA PRO A 273 -10.48 -16.65 -10.32
C PRO A 273 -12.00 -16.53 -10.25
N VAL A 274 -12.72 -17.67 -10.24
CA VAL A 274 -14.19 -17.69 -10.14
C VAL A 274 -14.64 -17.31 -8.74
N ARG A 275 -13.95 -17.81 -7.71
CA ARG A 275 -14.20 -17.41 -6.30
C ARG A 275 -13.96 -15.93 -6.09
N HIS A 276 -12.90 -15.38 -6.66
CA HIS A 276 -12.58 -13.94 -6.59
C HIS A 276 -13.62 -13.09 -7.32
N LEU A 277 -14.17 -13.58 -8.43
CA LEU A 277 -15.27 -12.91 -9.13
C LEU A 277 -16.54 -12.87 -8.27
N ILE A 278 -16.89 -14.00 -7.62
CA ILE A 278 -18.02 -14.07 -6.69
C ILE A 278 -17.80 -13.11 -5.51
N ALA A 279 -16.60 -13.09 -4.92
CA ALA A 279 -16.28 -12.18 -3.82
C ALA A 279 -16.41 -10.71 -4.23
N THR A 280 -15.91 -10.35 -5.41
CA THR A 280 -16.00 -8.98 -5.96
C THR A 280 -17.44 -8.55 -6.13
N GLN A 281 -18.28 -9.40 -6.73
CA GLN A 281 -19.69 -9.08 -6.90
C GLN A 281 -20.48 -9.07 -5.58
N LEU A 282 -20.16 -10.00 -4.67
CA LEU A 282 -20.78 -10.01 -3.34
C LEU A 282 -20.51 -8.71 -2.59
N LEU A 283 -19.24 -8.26 -2.56
CA LEU A 283 -18.84 -7.02 -1.90
C LEU A 283 -19.50 -5.79 -2.53
N SER A 284 -19.46 -5.69 -3.87
CA SER A 284 -20.01 -4.53 -4.58
C SER A 284 -21.53 -4.45 -4.45
N ASN A 285 -22.25 -5.55 -4.69
CA ASN A 285 -23.71 -5.55 -4.61
C ASN A 285 -24.22 -5.35 -3.17
N LEU A 286 -23.50 -5.90 -2.19
CA LEU A 286 -23.83 -5.71 -0.77
C LEU A 286 -23.66 -4.24 -0.36
N GLU A 287 -22.58 -3.60 -0.82
CA GLU A 287 -22.36 -2.16 -0.65
C GLU A 287 -23.51 -1.34 -1.26
N ASP A 288 -23.92 -1.65 -2.50
CA ASP A 288 -24.97 -0.93 -3.21
C ASP A 288 -26.34 -1.11 -2.52
N ILE A 289 -26.68 -2.33 -2.13
CA ILE A 289 -27.93 -2.62 -1.41
C ILE A 289 -27.96 -1.92 -0.06
N LEU A 290 -26.88 -2.02 0.73
CA LEU A 290 -26.79 -1.39 2.05
C LEU A 290 -26.86 0.15 1.94
N ARG A 291 -26.24 0.75 0.91
CA ARG A 291 -26.32 2.18 0.63
C ARG A 291 -27.76 2.63 0.36
N ILE A 292 -28.52 1.84 -0.39
CA ILE A 292 -29.91 2.13 -0.71
C ILE A 292 -30.80 1.95 0.53
N LEU A 293 -30.72 0.79 1.18
CA LEU A 293 -31.55 0.47 2.34
C LEU A 293 -31.30 1.43 3.52
N ALA A 294 -30.04 1.86 3.72
CA ALA A 294 -29.69 2.78 4.78
C ALA A 294 -30.37 4.17 4.65
N LYS A 295 -30.69 4.60 3.41
CA LYS A 295 -31.44 5.85 3.19
C LYS A 295 -32.87 5.79 3.74
N SER A 296 -33.42 4.60 3.96
CA SER A 296 -34.75 4.37 4.57
C SER A 296 -34.72 4.29 6.10
N LEU A 297 -33.54 4.25 6.72
CA LEU A 297 -33.39 4.22 8.17
C LEU A 297 -33.60 5.60 8.80
N PRO A 298 -33.97 5.69 10.10
CA PRO A 298 -34.01 6.93 10.83
C PRO A 298 -32.61 7.56 10.95
N LYS A 299 -32.57 8.89 11.11
CA LYS A 299 -31.34 9.65 11.33
C LYS A 299 -30.64 9.17 12.61
N GLY A 300 -29.31 9.04 12.54
CA GLY A 300 -28.46 8.67 13.66
C GLY A 300 -27.58 7.47 13.37
N PRO A 301 -26.86 6.98 14.38
CA PRO A 301 -26.05 5.77 14.27
C PRO A 301 -26.93 4.52 14.31
N PHE A 302 -26.69 3.60 13.39
CA PHE A 302 -27.25 2.25 13.40
C PHE A 302 -26.11 1.24 13.45
N THR A 303 -26.19 0.29 14.38
CA THR A 303 -25.17 -0.76 14.55
C THR A 303 -25.85 -2.12 14.68
N TYR A 304 -25.25 -3.11 14.00
CA TYR A 304 -25.70 -4.50 14.07
C TYR A 304 -24.50 -5.43 14.13
N ILE A 305 -24.57 -6.46 14.98
CA ILE A 305 -23.59 -7.54 15.07
C ILE A 305 -24.33 -8.85 14.86
N SER A 306 -23.89 -9.62 13.89
CA SER A 306 -24.44 -10.94 13.64
C SER A 306 -23.86 -12.00 14.60
N PRO A 307 -24.50 -13.16 14.75
CA PRO A 307 -23.95 -14.28 15.52
C PRO A 307 -22.56 -14.74 15.03
N SER A 308 -22.26 -14.53 13.77
CA SER A 308 -20.99 -14.89 13.09
C SER A 308 -19.93 -13.80 13.17
N ASN A 309 -20.11 -12.81 14.04
CA ASN A 309 -19.22 -11.65 14.20
C ASN A 309 -19.06 -10.77 12.94
N THR A 310 -20.03 -10.76 12.03
CA THR A 310 -20.11 -9.73 11.01
C THR A 310 -20.70 -8.47 11.65
N GLU A 311 -19.96 -7.37 11.57
CA GLU A 311 -20.31 -6.08 12.19
C GLU A 311 -20.73 -5.08 11.11
N LEU A 312 -21.89 -4.48 11.25
CA LEU A 312 -22.34 -3.35 10.44
C LEU A 312 -22.46 -2.11 11.32
N SER A 313 -21.87 -1.01 10.88
CA SER A 313 -22.05 0.31 11.47
C SER A 313 -22.43 1.30 10.37
N LEU A 314 -23.56 1.94 10.51
CA LEU A 314 -24.07 2.96 9.62
C LEU A 314 -24.24 4.27 10.40
N MET A 315 -23.98 5.39 9.75
CA MET A 315 -24.29 6.73 10.21
C MET A 315 -25.15 7.42 9.15
N ILE A 316 -26.33 7.84 9.52
CA ILE A 316 -27.29 8.53 8.67
C ILE A 316 -27.48 9.93 9.23
N GLN A 317 -27.04 10.94 8.50
CA GLN A 317 -27.11 12.34 8.92
C GLN A 317 -27.40 13.23 7.72
N GLU A 318 -28.16 14.28 7.94
CA GLU A 318 -28.25 15.40 7.00
C GLU A 318 -26.97 16.22 7.09
N GLN A 319 -26.89 17.30 6.36
CA GLN A 319 -25.69 18.18 6.30
C GLN A 319 -25.11 18.43 7.71
N GLY A 320 -23.80 18.33 7.82
CA GLY A 320 -23.05 18.61 9.04
C GLY A 320 -21.58 18.80 8.72
N ASP A 321 -20.91 19.65 9.49
CA ASP A 321 -19.48 19.85 9.45
C ASP A 321 -18.83 19.17 10.64
N GLY A 322 -17.67 18.56 10.42
CA GLY A 322 -16.86 17.99 11.47
C GLY A 322 -16.41 16.54 11.23
N ASN A 323 -15.58 16.05 12.13
CA ASN A 323 -15.07 14.70 12.09
C ASN A 323 -16.02 13.76 12.84
N VAL A 324 -16.45 12.71 12.18
CA VAL A 324 -17.29 11.66 12.75
C VAL A 324 -16.47 10.38 12.88
N THR A 325 -16.52 9.77 14.06
CA THR A 325 -15.93 8.45 14.30
C THR A 325 -17.04 7.41 14.31
N MET A 326 -16.90 6.40 13.45
CA MET A 326 -17.87 5.29 13.38
C MET A 326 -17.15 3.94 13.27
N GLY A 327 -17.89 2.86 13.51
CA GLY A 327 -17.36 1.49 13.52
C GLY A 327 -17.53 0.83 14.88
N GLN A 328 -17.08 -0.42 14.96
CA GLN A 328 -17.20 -1.26 16.17
C GLN A 328 -15.84 -1.86 16.57
N SER A 329 -15.83 -3.11 17.01
CA SER A 329 -14.63 -3.75 17.54
C SER A 329 -13.64 -4.13 16.44
N SER A 330 -14.09 -4.56 15.26
CA SER A 330 -13.25 -5.02 14.16
C SER A 330 -12.63 -3.88 13.36
N ALA A 331 -13.36 -2.77 13.20
CA ALA A 331 -12.88 -1.60 12.45
C ALA A 331 -13.49 -0.30 12.96
N ARG A 332 -12.69 0.76 12.97
CA ARG A 332 -13.15 2.13 13.24
C ARG A 332 -12.66 3.06 12.15
N MET A 333 -13.50 4.00 11.75
CA MET A 333 -13.21 5.01 10.74
C MET A 333 -13.37 6.41 11.33
N LEU A 334 -12.40 7.27 11.05
CA LEU A 334 -12.49 8.71 11.29
C LEU A 334 -12.67 9.39 9.93
N LEU A 335 -13.85 9.95 9.70
CA LEU A 335 -14.26 10.58 8.46
C LEU A 335 -14.63 12.05 8.72
N ASN A 336 -14.16 12.94 7.87
CA ASN A 336 -14.69 14.30 7.81
C ASN A 336 -16.04 14.25 7.05
N TRP A 337 -17.14 14.67 7.71
CA TRP A 337 -18.48 14.55 7.15
C TRP A 337 -18.69 15.31 5.84
N ALA A 338 -17.97 16.42 5.64
CA ALA A 338 -17.98 17.17 4.38
C ALA A 338 -17.54 16.32 3.17
N VAL A 339 -16.77 15.25 3.39
CA VAL A 339 -16.37 14.30 2.32
C VAL A 339 -17.52 13.35 1.95
N ALA A 340 -18.36 13.02 2.93
CA ALA A 340 -19.51 12.15 2.74
C ALA A 340 -20.69 12.86 2.04
N ALA A 341 -20.88 14.12 2.35
CA ALA A 341 -21.91 14.99 1.76
C ALA A 341 -21.43 15.51 0.42
N GLY A 342 -21.54 14.75 -0.65
CA GLY A 342 -21.23 15.21 -2.02
C GLY A 342 -22.13 16.39 -2.44
N ALA A 343 -21.65 17.22 -3.36
CA ALA A 343 -22.34 18.45 -3.81
C ALA A 343 -23.68 18.23 -4.53
N GLU A 344 -24.03 17.00 -4.87
CA GLU A 344 -25.20 16.69 -5.72
C GLU A 344 -26.22 15.71 -5.08
N ASP A 345 -26.03 15.26 -3.84
CA ASP A 345 -26.90 14.25 -3.25
C ASP A 345 -28.16 14.88 -2.66
N SER A 346 -29.31 14.55 -3.23
CA SER A 346 -30.65 15.06 -2.83
C SER A 346 -31.31 14.28 -1.71
N GLY A 347 -30.56 13.53 -0.90
CA GLY A 347 -31.06 12.69 0.19
C GLY A 347 -30.24 12.76 1.49
N PRO A 348 -30.61 11.98 2.53
CA PRO A 348 -29.77 11.85 3.71
C PRO A 348 -28.43 11.23 3.36
N THR A 349 -27.36 11.81 3.89
CA THR A 349 -25.99 11.32 3.71
C THR A 349 -25.79 10.08 4.57
N VAL A 350 -25.30 9.01 3.94
CA VAL A 350 -25.02 7.73 4.60
C VAL A 350 -23.52 7.44 4.53
N ALA A 351 -22.95 7.05 5.66
CA ALA A 351 -21.65 6.44 5.74
C ALA A 351 -21.78 5.05 6.38
N GLY A 352 -21.10 4.05 5.85
CA GLY A 352 -21.19 2.68 6.32
C GLY A 352 -19.87 1.95 6.36
N ILE A 353 -19.70 1.08 7.38
CA ILE A 353 -18.63 0.07 7.47
C ILE A 353 -19.27 -1.27 7.72
N LEU A 354 -18.98 -2.23 6.87
CA LEU A 354 -19.31 -3.64 7.04
C LEU A 354 -18.04 -4.44 7.23
N SER A 355 -17.87 -5.08 8.37
CA SER A 355 -16.71 -5.89 8.72
C SER A 355 -17.08 -7.36 8.74
N SER A 356 -16.50 -8.18 7.86
CA SER A 356 -16.71 -9.63 7.79
C SER A 356 -15.44 -10.41 8.04
N GLN A 357 -15.48 -11.34 9.00
CA GLN A 357 -14.35 -12.20 9.34
C GLN A 357 -14.27 -13.44 8.42
N ASN A 358 -15.40 -13.90 7.90
CA ASN A 358 -15.55 -15.20 7.23
C ASN A 358 -15.27 -15.19 5.71
N MET A 359 -14.76 -14.10 5.14
CA MET A 359 -14.41 -13.98 3.72
C MET A 359 -13.17 -14.81 3.30
N THR A 360 -12.66 -15.68 4.18
CA THR A 360 -11.39 -16.41 3.98
C THR A 360 -11.44 -17.34 2.78
N THR A 361 -12.52 -18.09 2.61
CA THR A 361 -12.66 -19.08 1.54
C THR A 361 -12.74 -18.44 0.16
N LEU A 362 -13.54 -17.37 0.04
CA LEU A 362 -13.71 -16.68 -1.24
C LEU A 362 -12.47 -15.91 -1.68
N LEU A 363 -11.69 -15.38 -0.74
CA LEU A 363 -10.48 -14.59 -1.01
C LEU A 363 -9.18 -15.40 -0.84
N ALA A 364 -9.28 -16.74 -0.67
CA ALA A 364 -8.12 -17.60 -0.55
C ALA A 364 -7.23 -17.53 -1.80
N ASN A 365 -5.91 -17.48 -1.60
CA ASN A 365 -4.90 -17.42 -2.66
C ASN A 365 -5.02 -16.20 -3.61
N ALA A 366 -5.60 -15.10 -3.12
CA ALA A 366 -5.61 -13.85 -3.85
C ALA A 366 -4.19 -13.25 -3.93
N SER A 367 -3.79 -12.79 -5.11
CA SER A 367 -2.48 -12.17 -5.33
C SER A 367 -2.46 -10.72 -4.85
N LEU A 368 -1.27 -10.23 -4.46
CA LEU A 368 -0.99 -8.81 -4.28
C LEU A 368 -0.38 -8.27 -5.58
N ASN A 369 -0.97 -7.21 -6.11
CA ASN A 369 -0.36 -6.47 -7.19
C ASN A 369 0.48 -5.33 -6.60
N LEU A 370 1.79 -5.46 -6.71
CA LEU A 370 2.73 -4.42 -6.28
C LEU A 370 2.82 -3.35 -7.36
N HIS A 371 2.64 -2.10 -6.98
CA HIS A 371 2.88 -0.98 -7.88
C HIS A 371 4.38 -0.88 -8.21
N SER A 372 4.72 -0.42 -9.43
CA SER A 372 6.10 -0.37 -9.92
C SER A 372 7.05 0.42 -9.00
N GLU A 373 6.58 1.50 -8.38
CA GLU A 373 7.37 2.29 -7.43
C GLU A 373 7.69 1.50 -6.15
N LYS A 374 6.68 0.81 -5.59
CA LYS A 374 6.89 -0.02 -4.38
C LYS A 374 7.76 -1.24 -4.69
N GLN A 375 7.62 -1.81 -5.87
CA GLN A 375 8.48 -2.90 -6.31
C GLN A 375 9.94 -2.44 -6.42
N ALA A 376 10.19 -1.27 -7.01
CA ALA A 376 11.54 -0.68 -7.12
C ALA A 376 12.13 -0.37 -5.73
N GLU A 377 11.34 0.18 -4.80
CA GLU A 377 11.74 0.41 -3.41
C GLU A 377 12.15 -0.88 -2.71
N LEU A 378 11.35 -1.95 -2.86
CA LEU A 378 11.64 -3.26 -2.27
C LEU A 378 12.88 -3.91 -2.89
N GLU A 379 13.06 -3.77 -4.20
CA GLU A 379 14.26 -4.27 -4.90
C GLU A 379 15.53 -3.51 -4.46
N GLU A 380 15.42 -2.22 -4.15
CA GLU A 380 16.52 -1.44 -3.58
C GLU A 380 16.83 -1.87 -2.12
N ILE A 381 15.78 -2.03 -1.27
CA ILE A 381 15.94 -2.45 0.14
C ILE A 381 16.58 -3.85 0.24
N TYR A 382 16.15 -4.78 -0.61
CA TYR A 382 16.62 -6.17 -0.56
C TYR A 382 17.82 -6.45 -1.48
N GLU A 383 18.30 -5.48 -2.25
CA GLU A 383 19.34 -5.64 -3.28
C GLU A 383 19.08 -6.82 -4.23
N SER A 384 17.81 -7.16 -4.47
CA SER A 384 17.38 -8.38 -5.15
C SER A 384 16.00 -8.22 -5.76
N SER A 385 15.73 -8.94 -6.86
CA SER A 385 14.41 -8.92 -7.52
C SER A 385 13.32 -9.51 -6.64
N VAL A 386 12.20 -8.79 -6.50
CA VAL A 386 11.00 -9.21 -5.76
C VAL A 386 9.97 -9.74 -6.75
N ARG A 387 9.73 -11.05 -6.76
CA ARG A 387 8.80 -11.70 -7.72
C ARG A 387 7.35 -11.72 -7.28
N GLY A 388 7.05 -11.38 -6.03
CA GLY A 388 5.70 -11.37 -5.47
C GLY A 388 5.69 -11.48 -3.94
N ALA A 389 4.51 -11.64 -3.38
CA ALA A 389 4.34 -11.77 -1.94
C ALA A 389 3.37 -12.90 -1.59
N GLN A 390 3.66 -13.66 -0.55
CA GLN A 390 2.70 -14.54 0.11
C GLN A 390 1.93 -13.71 1.14
N LEU A 391 0.60 -13.81 1.11
CA LEU A 391 -0.26 -12.99 1.95
C LEU A 391 -0.85 -13.80 3.09
N ARG A 392 -0.74 -13.26 4.31
CA ARG A 392 -1.50 -13.71 5.47
C ARG A 392 -2.44 -12.58 5.91
N ARG A 393 -3.74 -12.82 5.93
CA ARG A 393 -4.72 -11.85 6.39
C ARG A 393 -4.69 -11.76 7.92
N LEU A 394 -4.63 -10.53 8.44
CA LEU A 394 -4.58 -10.25 9.87
C LEU A 394 -5.86 -9.63 10.42
N SER A 395 -6.69 -9.00 9.57
CA SER A 395 -7.96 -8.37 9.98
C SER A 395 -9.17 -8.96 9.27
N ALA A 396 -10.37 -8.62 9.72
CA ALA A 396 -11.59 -8.78 8.95
C ALA A 396 -11.48 -8.03 7.61
N VAL A 397 -12.31 -8.40 6.63
CA VAL A 397 -12.51 -7.60 5.41
C VAL A 397 -13.54 -6.53 5.73
N ASN A 398 -13.19 -5.28 5.50
CA ASN A 398 -13.97 -4.13 5.90
C ASN A 398 -14.38 -3.34 4.67
N SER A 399 -15.63 -3.51 4.23
CA SER A 399 -16.20 -2.72 3.14
C SER A 399 -16.70 -1.39 3.65
N VAL A 400 -16.20 -0.31 3.07
CA VAL A 400 -16.51 1.06 3.47
C VAL A 400 -17.15 1.79 2.31
N PHE A 401 -18.33 2.36 2.56
CA PHE A 401 -19.12 3.02 1.53
C PHE A 401 -19.75 4.32 2.04
N LEU A 402 -20.04 5.23 1.12
CA LEU A 402 -20.77 6.47 1.34
C LEU A 402 -21.99 6.52 0.43
N SER A 403 -22.95 7.41 0.74
CA SER A 403 -24.05 7.74 -0.18
C SER A 403 -23.53 8.31 -1.50
N ASN A 404 -22.46 9.09 -1.47
CA ASN A 404 -21.74 9.52 -2.66
C ASN A 404 -21.00 8.33 -3.30
N THR A 405 -21.32 8.03 -4.56
CA THR A 405 -20.71 6.92 -5.31
C THR A 405 -19.32 7.22 -5.85
N ASN A 406 -18.91 8.50 -5.90
CA ASN A 406 -17.59 8.90 -6.38
C ASN A 406 -16.53 8.81 -5.29
N THR A 407 -16.25 7.58 -4.83
CA THR A 407 -15.30 7.30 -3.74
C THR A 407 -13.90 6.92 -4.22
N LYS A 408 -13.65 6.94 -5.55
CA LYS A 408 -12.36 6.56 -6.15
C LYS A 408 -11.21 7.51 -5.80
N LYS A 409 -11.52 8.78 -5.53
CA LYS A 409 -10.55 9.78 -5.08
C LYS A 409 -11.25 10.78 -4.16
N LEU A 410 -10.88 10.76 -2.90
CA LEU A 410 -11.43 11.68 -1.90
C LEU A 410 -10.61 12.97 -1.83
N ASN A 411 -11.27 14.08 -1.54
CA ASN A 411 -10.62 15.40 -1.37
C ASN A 411 -9.77 15.46 -0.10
N SER A 412 -10.10 14.66 0.92
CA SER A 412 -9.28 14.47 2.11
C SER A 412 -9.17 13.00 2.46
N PRO A 413 -7.98 12.53 2.93
CA PRO A 413 -7.79 11.13 3.27
C PRO A 413 -8.60 10.73 4.51
N VAL A 414 -9.04 9.48 4.54
CA VAL A 414 -9.79 8.87 5.65
C VAL A 414 -8.87 7.98 6.45
N THR A 415 -8.99 8.06 7.78
CA THR A 415 -8.18 7.25 8.70
C THR A 415 -9.02 6.09 9.25
N PHE A 416 -8.45 4.90 9.18
CA PHE A 416 -9.03 3.66 9.68
C PHE A 416 -8.17 3.05 10.77
N ALA A 417 -8.79 2.44 11.77
CA ALA A 417 -8.13 1.57 12.73
C ALA A 417 -8.76 0.18 12.62
N PHE A 418 -7.97 -0.81 12.20
CA PHE A 418 -8.40 -2.19 12.03
C PHE A 418 -7.83 -3.07 13.13
N SER A 419 -8.68 -3.83 13.81
CA SER A 419 -8.29 -4.79 14.84
C SER A 419 -7.79 -6.09 14.20
N HIS A 420 -6.75 -6.68 14.78
CA HIS A 420 -6.25 -7.97 14.34
C HIS A 420 -7.14 -9.11 14.84
N LEU A 421 -7.28 -10.16 14.03
CA LEU A 421 -8.02 -11.38 14.40
C LEU A 421 -7.33 -12.15 15.54
N GLU A 422 -6.00 -12.08 15.61
CA GLU A 422 -5.21 -12.64 16.70
C GLU A 422 -4.74 -11.50 17.61
N SER A 423 -5.03 -11.59 18.91
CA SER A 423 -4.74 -10.54 19.91
C SER A 423 -3.25 -10.34 20.21
N LYS A 424 -2.35 -11.03 19.51
CA LYS A 424 -0.90 -10.89 19.73
C LYS A 424 -0.37 -9.77 18.84
N ASP A 425 0.52 -8.95 19.42
CA ASP A 425 1.28 -7.98 18.64
C ASP A 425 2.12 -8.73 17.59
N VAL A 426 1.73 -8.60 16.34
CA VAL A 426 2.44 -9.23 15.23
C VAL A 426 3.56 -8.28 14.82
N MET A 427 4.78 -8.59 15.24
CA MET A 427 5.98 -7.89 14.75
C MET A 427 6.40 -8.49 13.42
N PRO A 428 6.51 -7.70 12.35
CA PRO A 428 6.98 -8.19 11.06
C PRO A 428 8.41 -8.73 11.19
N GLY A 429 8.64 -9.93 10.65
CA GLY A 429 9.96 -10.53 10.54
C GLY A 429 10.78 -9.94 9.39
N PRO A 430 12.02 -10.38 9.20
CA PRO A 430 12.81 -10.03 8.02
C PRO A 430 12.06 -10.51 6.76
N ARG A 431 11.89 -9.66 5.77
CA ARG A 431 11.09 -9.86 4.54
C ARG A 431 9.57 -9.88 4.74
N GLN A 432 9.08 -9.48 5.92
CA GLN A 432 7.66 -9.34 6.18
C GLN A 432 7.32 -7.86 6.34
N GLU A 433 6.24 -7.45 5.73
CA GLU A 433 5.71 -6.09 5.86
C GLU A 433 4.22 -6.13 6.17
N LEU A 434 3.81 -5.26 7.08
CA LEU A 434 2.41 -5.05 7.39
C LEU A 434 1.84 -4.03 6.41
N ILE A 435 0.84 -4.41 5.64
CA ILE A 435 0.27 -3.58 4.59
C ILE A 435 -1.22 -3.35 4.77
N CYS A 436 -1.65 -2.12 4.47
CA CYS A 436 -3.05 -1.77 4.28
C CYS A 436 -3.42 -2.04 2.82
N ALA A 437 -4.16 -3.09 2.57
CA ALA A 437 -4.57 -3.49 1.23
C ALA A 437 -6.06 -3.27 1.01
N PHE A 438 -6.44 -3.01 -0.22
CA PHE A 438 -7.83 -2.95 -0.65
C PHE A 438 -8.09 -3.90 -1.80
N TRP A 439 -9.34 -4.34 -1.92
CA TRP A 439 -9.76 -5.24 -2.97
C TRP A 439 -10.04 -4.47 -4.27
N LYS A 440 -9.26 -4.78 -5.31
CA LYS A 440 -9.39 -4.15 -6.64
C LYS A 440 -9.98 -5.16 -7.62
N SER A 441 -11.08 -4.79 -8.25
CA SER A 441 -11.73 -5.59 -9.29
C SER A 441 -10.87 -5.65 -10.55
N ASP A 442 -10.76 -6.84 -11.14
CA ASP A 442 -10.08 -7.09 -12.41
C ASP A 442 -11.03 -7.86 -13.34
N SER A 443 -11.24 -7.35 -14.55
CA SER A 443 -12.12 -7.95 -15.58
C SER A 443 -11.73 -9.39 -15.96
N ASN A 444 -10.44 -9.75 -15.86
CA ASN A 444 -9.92 -11.04 -16.31
C ASN A 444 -9.70 -12.06 -15.19
N ARG A 445 -9.48 -11.61 -13.93
CA ARG A 445 -9.09 -12.47 -12.79
C ARG A 445 -10.05 -12.38 -11.60
N GLY A 446 -11.15 -11.65 -11.75
CA GLY A 446 -12.14 -11.45 -10.69
C GLY A 446 -11.74 -10.38 -9.67
N GLY A 447 -10.49 -10.31 -9.26
CA GLY A 447 -9.96 -9.29 -8.35
C GLY A 447 -8.65 -9.70 -7.71
N HIS A 448 -7.96 -8.73 -7.12
CA HIS A 448 -6.68 -8.88 -6.42
C HIS A 448 -6.53 -7.81 -5.33
N TRP A 449 -5.59 -8.02 -4.42
CA TRP A 449 -5.23 -7.01 -3.43
C TRP A 449 -4.29 -5.96 -4.03
N ALA A 450 -4.52 -4.70 -3.70
CA ALA A 450 -3.72 -3.54 -4.11
C ALA A 450 -3.45 -2.62 -2.91
N THR A 451 -2.41 -1.79 -2.99
CA THR A 451 -1.99 -0.88 -1.90
C THR A 451 -2.01 0.59 -2.31
N GLU A 452 -2.35 0.90 -3.56
CA GLU A 452 -2.33 2.25 -4.11
C GLU A 452 -3.20 3.21 -3.30
N GLY A 453 -2.65 4.35 -2.89
CA GLY A 453 -3.40 5.38 -2.15
C GLY A 453 -3.69 5.05 -0.68
N CYS A 454 -3.16 3.95 -0.14
CA CYS A 454 -3.23 3.59 1.27
C CYS A 454 -1.83 3.49 1.89
N GLN A 455 -1.69 3.95 3.13
CA GLN A 455 -0.45 3.86 3.90
C GLN A 455 -0.72 3.43 5.34
N VAL A 456 0.21 2.70 5.94
CA VAL A 456 0.21 2.33 7.35
C VAL A 456 0.75 3.50 8.15
N LEU A 457 -0.02 4.03 9.10
CA LEU A 457 0.44 5.07 10.03
C LEU A 457 1.12 4.47 11.27
N GLY A 458 0.72 3.27 11.67
CA GLY A 458 1.31 2.55 12.79
C GLY A 458 0.48 1.35 13.22
N SER A 459 1.13 0.46 13.99
CA SER A 459 0.49 -0.72 14.58
C SER A 459 0.82 -0.80 16.07
N LYS A 460 -0.19 -0.90 16.92
CA LYS A 460 -0.05 -1.03 18.38
C LYS A 460 -1.22 -1.81 18.95
N ASN A 461 -0.97 -2.59 20.01
CA ASN A 461 -1.99 -3.28 20.81
C ASN A 461 -2.96 -4.13 19.95
N GLY A 462 -2.44 -4.91 18.99
CA GLY A 462 -3.27 -5.76 18.15
C GLY A 462 -4.18 -5.01 17.17
N SER A 463 -3.88 -3.73 16.87
CA SER A 463 -4.59 -2.95 15.85
C SER A 463 -3.62 -2.18 14.96
N THR A 464 -4.00 -1.99 13.70
CA THR A 464 -3.23 -1.21 12.71
C THR A 464 -4.04 -0.03 12.22
N THR A 465 -3.42 1.14 12.25
CA THR A 465 -4.01 2.38 11.75
C THR A 465 -3.53 2.63 10.31
N CYS A 466 -4.48 2.81 9.41
CA CYS A 466 -4.28 3.09 7.99
C CYS A 466 -4.86 4.44 7.62
N GLN A 467 -4.26 5.08 6.61
CA GLN A 467 -4.82 6.26 5.96
C GLN A 467 -4.95 5.99 4.47
N CYS A 468 -6.16 6.21 3.93
CA CYS A 468 -6.45 5.94 2.52
C CYS A 468 -7.09 7.17 1.84
N SER A 469 -6.77 7.37 0.57
CA SER A 469 -7.29 8.46 -0.27
C SER A 469 -8.55 8.09 -1.07
N HIS A 470 -9.05 6.88 -0.89
CA HIS A 470 -10.25 6.35 -1.54
C HIS A 470 -10.97 5.39 -0.60
N LEU A 471 -12.19 4.97 -0.96
CA LEU A 471 -12.95 3.95 -0.24
C LEU A 471 -13.10 2.69 -1.08
N SER A 472 -13.05 1.55 -0.41
CA SER A 472 -13.16 0.21 -0.99
C SER A 472 -13.37 -0.83 0.14
N SER A 473 -13.17 -2.10 -0.17
CA SER A 473 -13.09 -3.18 0.83
C SER A 473 -11.64 -3.38 1.25
N PHE A 474 -11.32 -3.07 2.51
CA PHE A 474 -9.97 -3.06 3.06
C PHE A 474 -9.68 -4.27 3.95
N ALA A 475 -8.43 -4.69 4.00
CA ALA A 475 -7.92 -5.64 4.98
C ALA A 475 -6.46 -5.34 5.34
N ILE A 476 -6.07 -5.70 6.56
CA ILE A 476 -4.67 -5.73 6.96
C ILE A 476 -4.08 -7.08 6.58
N LEU A 477 -3.03 -7.01 5.80
CA LEU A 477 -2.30 -8.20 5.34
C LEU A 477 -0.86 -8.14 5.84
N MET A 478 -0.33 -9.30 6.21
CA MET A 478 1.09 -9.52 6.34
C MET A 478 1.60 -10.04 5.00
N ALA A 479 2.36 -9.22 4.30
CA ALA A 479 3.05 -9.63 3.09
C ALA A 479 4.40 -10.24 3.46
N HIS A 480 4.64 -11.45 3.00
CA HIS A 480 5.96 -12.08 3.03
C HIS A 480 6.52 -12.05 1.61
N TYR A 481 7.50 -11.17 1.38
CA TYR A 481 8.05 -10.96 0.05
C TYR A 481 8.98 -12.10 -0.36
N ASP A 482 8.72 -12.64 -1.55
CA ASP A 482 9.60 -13.61 -2.19
C ASP A 482 10.77 -12.88 -2.86
N VAL A 483 11.81 -12.67 -2.08
CA VAL A 483 13.05 -12.05 -2.55
C VAL A 483 13.93 -13.15 -3.14
N GLU A 484 14.29 -13.02 -4.40
CA GLU A 484 15.24 -13.91 -5.05
C GLU A 484 16.65 -13.54 -4.61
N ASP A 485 17.26 -14.41 -3.80
CA ASP A 485 18.68 -14.26 -3.43
C ASP A 485 19.57 -14.65 -4.64
N TRP A 486 19.91 -13.66 -5.47
CA TRP A 486 20.73 -13.87 -6.66
C TRP A 486 22.09 -14.48 -6.32
N LYS A 487 22.65 -14.17 -5.13
CA LYS A 487 23.92 -14.74 -4.64
C LYS A 487 23.75 -16.25 -4.42
N LEU A 488 22.67 -16.65 -3.76
CA LEU A 488 22.35 -18.05 -3.54
C LEU A 488 22.05 -18.80 -4.86
N THR A 489 21.32 -18.15 -5.77
CA THR A 489 21.03 -18.69 -7.10
C THR A 489 22.30 -18.88 -7.92
N LEU A 490 23.22 -17.91 -7.90
CA LEU A 490 24.51 -18.00 -8.57
C LEU A 490 25.37 -19.14 -7.99
N ILE A 491 25.50 -19.21 -6.67
CA ILE A 491 26.24 -20.28 -5.96
C ILE A 491 25.66 -21.65 -6.35
N THR A 492 24.34 -21.77 -6.37
CA THR A 492 23.65 -23.02 -6.76
C THR A 492 23.95 -23.39 -8.20
N LYS A 493 23.79 -22.46 -9.16
CA LYS A 493 24.03 -22.75 -10.60
C LYS A 493 25.49 -23.08 -10.88
N VAL A 494 26.44 -22.30 -10.34
CA VAL A 494 27.88 -22.54 -10.52
C VAL A 494 28.32 -23.81 -9.80
N GLY A 495 27.89 -23.99 -8.54
CA GLY A 495 28.25 -25.18 -7.76
C GLY A 495 27.72 -26.48 -8.36
N LEU A 496 26.47 -26.48 -8.85
CA LEU A 496 25.91 -27.65 -9.53
C LEU A 496 26.58 -27.93 -10.88
N ALA A 497 26.93 -26.90 -11.66
CA ALA A 497 27.65 -27.07 -12.91
C ALA A 497 29.03 -27.72 -12.68
N LEU A 498 29.77 -27.25 -11.66
CA LEU A 498 31.03 -27.86 -11.24
C LEU A 498 30.83 -29.29 -10.75
N SER A 499 29.81 -29.54 -9.95
CA SER A 499 29.43 -30.86 -9.45
C SER A 499 29.12 -31.86 -10.59
N LEU A 500 28.30 -31.42 -11.56
CA LEU A 500 27.96 -32.23 -12.74
C LEU A 500 29.20 -32.60 -13.55
N PHE A 501 30.13 -31.65 -13.78
CA PHE A 501 31.37 -31.91 -14.46
C PHE A 501 32.20 -32.97 -13.70
N CYS A 502 32.36 -32.82 -12.39
CA CYS A 502 33.08 -33.74 -11.54
C CYS A 502 32.41 -35.14 -11.51
N LEU A 503 31.08 -35.21 -11.39
CA LEU A 503 30.33 -36.47 -11.43
C LEU A 503 30.48 -37.22 -12.76
N LEU A 504 30.46 -36.48 -13.87
CA LEU A 504 30.74 -37.06 -15.20
C LEU A 504 32.13 -37.72 -15.25
N LEU A 505 33.15 -37.02 -14.73
CA LEU A 505 34.50 -37.54 -14.63
C LEU A 505 34.58 -38.77 -13.72
N CYS A 506 33.82 -38.81 -12.59
CA CYS A 506 33.72 -39.98 -11.74
C CYS A 506 33.11 -41.19 -12.50
N ILE A 507 31.99 -40.96 -13.16
CA ILE A 507 31.29 -42.02 -13.95
C ILE A 507 32.24 -42.58 -15.01
N LEU A 508 32.90 -41.73 -15.78
CA LEU A 508 33.86 -42.15 -16.78
C LEU A 508 35.03 -42.94 -16.16
N THR A 509 35.58 -42.46 -15.02
CA THR A 509 36.67 -43.16 -14.32
C THR A 509 36.25 -44.52 -13.84
N PHE A 510 35.05 -44.68 -13.25
CA PHE A 510 34.55 -45.97 -12.75
C PHE A 510 34.23 -46.94 -13.89
N LEU A 511 33.83 -46.47 -15.05
CA LEU A 511 33.55 -47.32 -16.22
C LEU A 511 34.85 -47.74 -16.96
N LEU A 512 35.83 -46.84 -17.07
CA LEU A 512 37.01 -47.05 -17.90
C LEU A 512 38.18 -47.70 -17.16
N VAL A 513 38.33 -47.47 -15.84
CA VAL A 513 39.48 -47.98 -15.07
C VAL A 513 39.17 -49.39 -14.52
N ARG A 514 39.44 -50.41 -15.32
CA ARG A 514 39.20 -51.83 -14.97
C ARG A 514 39.79 -52.29 -13.63
N PRO A 515 41.01 -51.85 -13.18
CA PRO A 515 41.62 -52.32 -11.93
C PRO A 515 40.86 -51.95 -10.66
N ILE A 516 39.90 -51.00 -10.73
CA ILE A 516 39.09 -50.57 -9.56
C ILE A 516 37.70 -51.19 -9.56
N GLN A 517 37.32 -51.94 -10.61
CA GLN A 517 35.97 -52.50 -10.72
C GLN A 517 35.74 -53.57 -9.63
N GLY A 518 34.63 -53.40 -8.86
CA GLY A 518 34.23 -54.26 -7.78
C GLY A 518 32.90 -53.83 -7.18
N SER A 519 32.32 -54.58 -6.24
CA SER A 519 31.03 -54.28 -5.60
C SER A 519 30.94 -52.82 -5.08
N ARG A 520 31.97 -52.36 -4.41
CA ARG A 520 32.06 -51.01 -3.88
C ARG A 520 32.08 -49.93 -4.98
N THR A 521 32.82 -50.16 -6.05
CA THR A 521 32.84 -49.24 -7.18
C THR A 521 31.51 -49.18 -7.90
N THR A 522 30.79 -50.31 -7.94
CA THR A 522 29.42 -50.36 -8.47
C THR A 522 28.49 -49.44 -7.66
N VAL A 523 28.55 -49.44 -6.32
CA VAL A 523 27.77 -48.60 -5.44
C VAL A 523 28.10 -47.11 -5.72
N HIS A 524 29.40 -46.74 -5.78
CA HIS A 524 29.81 -45.37 -6.11
C HIS A 524 29.37 -44.94 -7.52
N LEU A 525 29.42 -45.84 -8.51
CA LEU A 525 28.96 -45.55 -9.87
C LEU A 525 27.47 -45.21 -9.90
N HIS A 526 26.63 -46.05 -9.27
CA HIS A 526 25.19 -45.82 -9.24
C HIS A 526 24.81 -44.59 -8.43
N LEU A 527 25.50 -44.29 -7.32
CA LEU A 527 25.37 -43.05 -6.56
C LEU A 527 25.66 -41.82 -7.45
N CYS A 528 26.81 -41.83 -8.17
CA CYS A 528 27.18 -40.76 -9.08
C CYS A 528 26.17 -40.58 -10.21
N ILE A 529 25.59 -41.67 -10.75
CA ILE A 529 24.54 -41.62 -11.78
C ILE A 529 23.28 -40.96 -11.23
N CYS A 530 22.80 -41.38 -10.03
CA CYS A 530 21.60 -40.80 -9.41
C CYS A 530 21.78 -39.27 -9.12
N LEU A 531 22.95 -38.89 -8.58
CA LEU A 531 23.27 -37.47 -8.31
C LEU A 531 23.40 -36.68 -9.61
N PHE A 532 24.03 -37.25 -10.66
CA PHE A 532 24.16 -36.56 -11.95
C PHE A 532 22.80 -36.32 -12.60
N VAL A 533 21.95 -37.33 -12.68
CA VAL A 533 20.62 -37.24 -13.28
C VAL A 533 19.74 -36.32 -12.46
N GLY A 534 19.71 -36.46 -11.12
CA GLY A 534 18.93 -35.58 -10.23
C GLY A 534 19.36 -34.10 -10.32
N SER A 535 20.66 -33.85 -10.29
CA SER A 535 21.18 -32.45 -10.40
C SER A 535 20.92 -31.84 -11.79
N THR A 536 20.98 -32.66 -12.86
CA THR A 536 20.64 -32.20 -14.22
C THR A 536 19.16 -31.81 -14.32
N ILE A 537 18.27 -32.68 -13.82
CA ILE A 537 16.82 -32.42 -13.82
C ILE A 537 16.52 -31.19 -12.95
N PHE A 538 17.18 -31.03 -11.79
CA PHE A 538 17.04 -29.87 -10.93
C PHE A 538 17.43 -28.58 -11.67
N LEU A 539 18.62 -28.56 -12.26
CA LEU A 539 19.12 -27.35 -12.94
C LEU A 539 18.27 -26.94 -14.16
N ALA A 540 17.73 -27.94 -14.89
CA ALA A 540 16.97 -27.70 -16.12
C ALA A 540 15.46 -27.54 -15.93
N GLY A 541 14.90 -28.00 -14.79
CA GLY A 541 13.45 -28.16 -14.67
C GLY A 541 12.81 -27.71 -13.38
N ILE A 542 13.57 -27.19 -12.39
CA ILE A 542 13.00 -26.82 -11.08
C ILE A 542 12.10 -25.58 -11.15
N GLU A 543 12.43 -24.63 -12.02
CA GLU A 543 11.69 -23.36 -12.17
C GLU A 543 10.39 -23.60 -12.95
N ASN A 544 9.28 -23.03 -12.46
CA ASN A 544 7.97 -23.08 -13.10
C ASN A 544 7.35 -21.69 -13.15
N GLU A 545 6.95 -21.24 -14.33
CA GLU A 545 6.28 -19.97 -14.55
C GLU A 545 4.79 -20.23 -14.76
N GLY A 546 3.98 -20.17 -13.71
CA GLY A 546 2.53 -20.24 -13.82
C GLY A 546 1.85 -21.49 -13.24
N GLN A 547 0.80 -21.99 -13.90
CA GLN A 547 0.01 -23.13 -13.39
C GLN A 547 0.79 -24.47 -13.43
N VAL A 548 0.57 -25.30 -12.41
CA VAL A 548 1.20 -26.63 -12.29
C VAL A 548 0.69 -27.58 -13.37
N GLY A 549 1.41 -27.62 -14.50
CA GLY A 549 1.14 -28.51 -15.61
C GLY A 549 1.71 -29.93 -15.41
N LEU A 550 1.43 -30.84 -16.36
CA LEU A 550 1.93 -32.23 -16.35
C LEU A 550 3.48 -32.28 -16.33
N ARG A 551 4.16 -31.38 -17.05
CA ARG A 551 5.63 -31.23 -17.06
C ARG A 551 6.18 -31.03 -15.64
N CYS A 552 5.62 -30.13 -14.88
CA CYS A 552 6.10 -29.80 -13.53
C CYS A 552 5.88 -30.98 -12.57
N ARG A 553 4.75 -31.71 -12.68
CA ARG A 553 4.48 -32.91 -11.89
C ARG A 553 5.47 -34.03 -12.18
N LEU A 554 5.79 -34.23 -13.45
CA LEU A 554 6.79 -35.23 -13.86
C LEU A 554 8.18 -34.89 -13.34
N VAL A 555 8.60 -33.62 -13.46
CA VAL A 555 9.88 -33.16 -12.94
C VAL A 555 9.97 -33.36 -11.42
N ALA A 556 8.93 -32.99 -10.68
CA ALA A 556 8.86 -33.17 -9.22
C ALA A 556 8.94 -34.63 -8.82
N GLY A 557 8.23 -35.54 -9.54
CA GLY A 557 8.27 -36.97 -9.29
C GLY A 557 9.64 -37.59 -9.61
N LEU A 558 10.27 -37.19 -10.71
CA LEU A 558 11.62 -37.65 -11.08
C LEU A 558 12.68 -37.15 -10.09
N LEU A 559 12.59 -35.91 -9.64
CA LEU A 559 13.50 -35.37 -8.61
C LEU A 559 13.33 -36.13 -7.29
N HIS A 560 12.08 -36.39 -6.86
CA HIS A 560 11.79 -37.17 -5.66
C HIS A 560 12.44 -38.56 -5.76
N TYR A 561 12.26 -39.23 -6.88
CA TYR A 561 12.85 -40.53 -7.12
C TYR A 561 14.38 -40.50 -7.12
N CYS A 562 15.01 -39.62 -7.91
CA CYS A 562 16.46 -39.56 -8.07
C CYS A 562 17.18 -39.24 -6.76
N PHE A 563 16.66 -38.28 -5.99
CA PHE A 563 17.29 -37.91 -4.71
C PHE A 563 17.08 -39.04 -3.67
N LEU A 564 15.89 -39.62 -3.59
CA LEU A 564 15.66 -40.73 -2.68
C LEU A 564 16.53 -41.97 -3.03
N ALA A 565 16.69 -42.25 -4.33
CA ALA A 565 17.62 -43.30 -4.80
C ALA A 565 19.06 -42.95 -4.43
N ALA A 566 19.50 -41.71 -4.58
CA ALA A 566 20.83 -41.29 -4.13
C ALA A 566 21.05 -41.54 -2.63
N PHE A 567 20.06 -41.23 -1.77
CA PHE A 567 20.14 -41.54 -0.34
C PHE A 567 20.19 -43.04 -0.04
N CYS A 568 19.44 -43.86 -0.76
CA CYS A 568 19.52 -45.33 -0.64
C CYS A 568 20.91 -45.84 -1.01
N TRP A 569 21.51 -45.32 -2.12
CA TRP A 569 22.87 -45.67 -2.51
C TRP A 569 23.93 -45.16 -1.52
N MET A 570 23.75 -44.01 -0.88
CA MET A 570 24.60 -43.56 0.22
C MET A 570 24.53 -44.48 1.44
N SER A 571 23.34 -45.00 1.76
CA SER A 571 23.19 -45.96 2.85
C SER A 571 23.88 -47.30 2.52
N LEU A 572 23.75 -47.78 1.29
CA LEU A 572 24.46 -48.98 0.81
C LEU A 572 25.98 -48.80 0.83
N GLU A 573 26.48 -47.61 0.51
CA GLU A 573 27.91 -47.27 0.63
C GLU A 573 28.37 -47.35 2.08
N GLY A 574 27.60 -46.80 3.02
CA GLY A 574 27.88 -46.95 4.47
C GLY A 574 27.91 -48.43 4.93
N LEU A 575 26.97 -49.22 4.47
CA LEU A 575 26.93 -50.67 4.76
C LEU A 575 28.13 -51.42 4.19
N GLU A 576 28.50 -51.14 2.95
CA GLU A 576 29.70 -51.75 2.32
C GLU A 576 30.99 -51.37 3.08
N LEU A 577 31.07 -50.12 3.57
CA LEU A 577 32.17 -49.65 4.43
C LEU A 577 32.21 -50.43 5.75
N TYR A 578 31.05 -50.59 6.41
CA TYR A 578 30.91 -51.37 7.64
C TYR A 578 31.35 -52.82 7.45
N PHE A 579 30.88 -53.48 6.39
CA PHE A 579 31.28 -54.84 6.08
C PHE A 579 32.78 -54.99 5.80
N LEU A 580 33.39 -54.00 5.14
CA LEU A 580 34.84 -53.99 4.90
C LEU A 580 35.62 -53.91 6.21
N VAL A 581 35.15 -53.12 7.20
CA VAL A 581 35.83 -52.93 8.50
C VAL A 581 35.61 -54.09 9.43
N VAL A 582 34.41 -54.67 9.47
CA VAL A 582 34.03 -55.70 10.44
C VAL A 582 34.35 -57.13 9.93
N ARG A 583 34.18 -57.40 8.61
CA ARG A 583 34.33 -58.73 8.00
C ARG A 583 35.60 -58.86 7.16
N VAL A 584 36.74 -58.41 7.66
CA VAL A 584 38.05 -58.44 6.95
C VAL A 584 38.45 -59.82 6.43
N PHE A 585 37.80 -60.93 6.89
CA PHE A 585 38.14 -62.29 6.55
C PHE A 585 37.00 -63.13 5.89
N GLN A 586 35.82 -62.55 5.65
CA GLN A 586 34.73 -63.24 4.94
C GLN A 586 34.33 -62.43 3.71
N GLY A 587 34.96 -62.76 2.60
CA GLY A 587 34.95 -61.97 1.36
C GLY A 587 33.70 -62.16 0.47
N GLN A 588 32.49 -61.94 0.97
CA GLN A 588 31.34 -61.73 0.10
C GLN A 588 30.51 -60.54 0.58
N GLY A 589 30.64 -59.43 -0.16
CA GLY A 589 29.70 -58.29 -0.07
C GLY A 589 28.29 -58.68 -0.56
N LEU A 590 27.30 -57.81 -0.46
CA LEU A 590 25.98 -58.04 -1.04
C LEU A 590 26.09 -58.26 -2.55
N SER A 591 25.29 -59.19 -3.09
CA SER A 591 25.26 -59.38 -4.55
C SER A 591 24.68 -58.13 -5.23
N THR A 592 25.17 -57.81 -6.42
CA THR A 592 24.75 -56.65 -7.21
C THR A 592 23.24 -56.56 -7.42
N ARG A 593 22.57 -57.74 -7.50
CA ARG A 593 21.11 -57.82 -7.65
C ARG A 593 20.37 -57.23 -6.43
N TRP A 594 20.81 -57.53 -5.20
CA TRP A 594 20.25 -56.99 -3.97
C TRP A 594 20.56 -55.52 -3.81
N LEU A 595 21.78 -55.08 -4.18
CA LEU A 595 22.14 -53.67 -4.18
C LEU A 595 21.22 -52.85 -5.09
N CYS A 596 20.98 -53.31 -6.32
CA CYS A 596 20.06 -52.62 -7.24
C CYS A 596 18.60 -52.67 -6.78
N LEU A 597 18.15 -53.79 -6.19
CA LEU A 597 16.79 -53.88 -5.66
C LEU A 597 16.54 -52.90 -4.53
N ILE A 598 17.48 -52.72 -3.61
CA ILE A 598 17.36 -51.79 -2.50
C ILE A 598 17.57 -50.33 -3.03
N GLY A 599 18.61 -50.08 -3.82
CA GLY A 599 18.99 -48.75 -4.28
C GLY A 599 17.95 -48.11 -5.20
N TYR A 600 17.22 -48.87 -5.99
CA TYR A 600 16.23 -48.38 -6.94
C TYR A 600 14.80 -48.81 -6.62
N GLY A 601 14.60 -50.05 -6.11
CA GLY A 601 13.27 -50.59 -5.86
C GLY A 601 12.55 -49.93 -4.68
N VAL A 602 13.26 -49.68 -3.57
CA VAL A 602 12.68 -49.01 -2.41
C VAL A 602 12.23 -47.56 -2.75
N PRO A 603 13.06 -46.72 -3.39
CA PRO A 603 12.61 -45.41 -3.85
C PRO A 603 11.42 -45.44 -4.79
N LEU A 604 11.41 -46.40 -5.74
CA LEU A 604 10.32 -46.58 -6.70
C LEU A 604 9.00 -46.91 -5.99
N LEU A 605 9.04 -47.78 -4.98
CA LEU A 605 7.88 -48.14 -4.17
C LEU A 605 7.35 -46.88 -3.40
N ILE A 606 8.22 -46.14 -2.73
CA ILE A 606 7.84 -44.93 -1.96
C ILE A 606 7.20 -43.90 -2.87
N VAL A 607 7.84 -43.58 -3.99
CA VAL A 607 7.34 -42.55 -4.94
C VAL A 607 6.04 -43.02 -5.59
N GLY A 608 5.94 -44.33 -5.96
CA GLY A 608 4.72 -44.91 -6.52
C GLY A 608 3.53 -44.86 -5.57
N VAL A 609 3.73 -45.22 -4.30
CA VAL A 609 2.70 -45.10 -3.25
C VAL A 609 2.32 -43.62 -3.02
N SER A 610 3.29 -42.74 -2.91
CA SER A 610 3.04 -41.30 -2.72
C SER A 610 2.25 -40.70 -3.88
N ALA A 611 2.55 -41.06 -5.13
CA ALA A 611 1.82 -40.61 -6.30
C ALA A 611 0.41 -41.22 -6.39
N ALA A 612 0.20 -42.47 -5.94
CA ALA A 612 -1.11 -43.10 -5.89
C ALA A 612 -2.02 -42.47 -4.83
N VAL A 613 -1.46 -42.12 -3.67
CA VAL A 613 -2.23 -41.52 -2.54
C VAL A 613 -2.58 -40.07 -2.81
N TYR A 614 -1.62 -39.27 -3.27
CA TYR A 614 -1.84 -37.80 -3.44
C TYR A 614 -1.04 -37.27 -4.63
N SER A 615 -1.51 -37.48 -5.84
CA SER A 615 -0.83 -37.05 -7.07
C SER A 615 -0.80 -35.50 -7.22
N LYS A 616 -1.73 -34.77 -6.56
CA LYS A 616 -1.77 -33.30 -6.57
C LYS A 616 -0.63 -32.66 -5.78
N GLY A 617 0.01 -33.39 -4.88
CA GLY A 617 1.17 -32.94 -4.10
C GLY A 617 2.46 -32.80 -4.91
N TYR A 618 2.48 -33.24 -6.18
CA TYR A 618 3.63 -33.05 -7.07
C TYR A 618 3.50 -31.74 -7.87
N GLY A 619 4.40 -30.79 -7.60
CA GLY A 619 4.48 -29.49 -8.28
C GLY A 619 3.84 -28.36 -7.49
N ARG A 620 4.49 -27.20 -7.51
CA ARG A 620 4.04 -25.94 -6.94
C ARG A 620 4.02 -24.87 -8.02
N PRO A 621 3.25 -23.78 -7.83
CA PRO A 621 3.17 -22.71 -8.83
C PRO A 621 4.52 -22.12 -9.26
N ARG A 622 5.52 -22.12 -8.37
CA ARG A 622 6.86 -21.56 -8.62
C ARG A 622 7.94 -22.58 -8.88
N TYR A 623 7.86 -23.75 -8.23
CA TYR A 623 8.90 -24.78 -8.28
C TYR A 623 8.31 -26.15 -8.53
N CYS A 624 8.90 -26.90 -9.42
CA CYS A 624 8.56 -28.28 -9.66
C CYS A 624 9.14 -29.20 -8.57
N TRP A 625 8.58 -29.07 -7.35
CA TRP A 625 8.95 -29.83 -6.16
C TRP A 625 7.70 -30.32 -5.42
N LEU A 626 7.88 -31.03 -4.32
CA LEU A 626 6.80 -31.53 -3.46
C LEU A 626 6.10 -30.38 -2.72
N ASP A 627 4.80 -30.50 -2.55
CA ASP A 627 4.01 -29.52 -1.84
C ASP A 627 4.18 -29.65 -0.31
N PHE A 628 4.08 -28.50 0.40
CA PHE A 628 4.11 -28.47 1.87
C PHE A 628 2.73 -28.69 2.48
N GLU A 629 1.67 -28.46 1.70
CA GLU A 629 0.30 -28.64 2.15
C GLU A 629 0.04 -30.08 2.54
N GLN A 630 -0.80 -30.30 3.55
CA GLN A 630 -1.16 -31.61 4.09
C GLN A 630 0.02 -32.51 4.47
N GLY A 631 1.23 -31.94 4.65
CA GLY A 631 2.40 -32.68 5.06
C GLY A 631 3.00 -33.59 3.98
N PHE A 632 2.67 -33.41 2.70
CA PHE A 632 3.14 -34.27 1.60
C PHE A 632 4.67 -34.29 1.48
N LEU A 633 5.36 -33.24 1.86
CA LEU A 633 6.83 -33.19 1.90
C LEU A 633 7.44 -34.30 2.79
N TRP A 634 6.71 -34.80 3.80
CA TRP A 634 7.18 -35.89 4.64
C TRP A 634 7.35 -37.22 3.90
N SER A 635 6.74 -37.38 2.73
CA SER A 635 6.98 -38.54 1.85
C SER A 635 8.45 -38.63 1.38
N PHE A 636 9.16 -37.50 1.36
CA PHE A 636 10.59 -37.39 1.09
C PHE A 636 11.41 -37.24 2.39
N LEU A 637 11.09 -36.28 3.25
CA LEU A 637 11.85 -35.99 4.47
C LEU A 637 11.85 -37.18 5.46
N GLY A 638 10.74 -37.88 5.61
CA GLY A 638 10.64 -39.02 6.51
C GLY A 638 11.66 -40.13 6.18
N PRO A 639 11.63 -40.73 4.95
CA PRO A 639 12.62 -41.65 4.52
C PRO A 639 14.07 -41.17 4.57
N VAL A 640 14.32 -39.92 4.17
CA VAL A 640 15.66 -39.31 4.21
C VAL A 640 16.17 -39.20 5.64
N THR A 641 15.35 -38.72 6.59
CA THR A 641 15.71 -38.64 8.02
C THR A 641 16.02 -40.04 8.59
N PHE A 642 15.21 -41.03 8.25
CA PHE A 642 15.46 -42.42 8.67
C PHE A 642 16.80 -42.94 8.12
N ILE A 643 17.10 -42.68 6.84
CA ILE A 643 18.38 -43.08 6.21
C ILE A 643 19.57 -42.38 6.88
N ILE A 644 19.45 -41.07 7.17
CA ILE A 644 20.51 -40.31 7.85
C ILE A 644 20.79 -40.88 9.24
N LEU A 645 19.74 -41.22 10.00
CA LEU A 645 19.87 -41.83 11.33
C LEU A 645 20.56 -43.18 11.23
N CYS A 646 20.15 -44.04 10.28
CA CYS A 646 20.83 -45.34 10.03
C CYS A 646 22.29 -45.16 9.65
N ASN A 647 22.62 -44.22 8.77
CA ASN A 647 24.00 -43.90 8.38
C ASN A 647 24.82 -43.38 9.57
N ALA A 648 24.25 -42.60 10.45
CA ALA A 648 24.92 -42.13 11.69
C ALA A 648 25.26 -43.33 12.61
N VAL A 649 24.32 -44.26 12.81
CA VAL A 649 24.57 -45.50 13.60
C VAL A 649 25.65 -46.34 12.96
N ILE A 650 25.57 -46.57 11.65
CA ILE A 650 26.58 -47.35 10.87
C ILE A 650 27.96 -46.67 11.02
N PHE A 651 28.02 -45.36 10.94
CA PHE A 651 29.27 -44.61 11.09
C PHE A 651 29.87 -44.74 12.49
N VAL A 652 29.08 -44.51 13.54
CA VAL A 652 29.53 -44.64 14.92
C VAL A 652 30.05 -46.07 15.20
N THR A 653 29.29 -47.06 14.79
CA THR A 653 29.68 -48.47 14.95
C THR A 653 30.94 -48.84 14.15
N THR A 654 31.09 -48.29 12.94
CA THR A 654 32.28 -48.46 12.09
C THR A 654 33.51 -47.83 12.73
N VAL A 655 33.42 -46.60 13.20
CA VAL A 655 34.51 -45.87 13.89
C VAL A 655 34.87 -46.60 15.16
N TRP A 656 33.87 -47.01 15.97
CA TRP A 656 34.10 -47.75 17.20
C TRP A 656 34.84 -49.07 16.96
N LYS A 657 34.40 -49.89 15.98
CA LYS A 657 35.08 -51.12 15.61
C LYS A 657 36.46 -50.88 15.02
N LEU A 658 36.67 -49.80 14.30
CA LEU A 658 37.97 -49.42 13.78
C LEU A 658 38.93 -49.02 14.89
N THR A 659 38.50 -48.23 15.90
CA THR A 659 39.33 -47.86 17.05
C THR A 659 39.66 -49.06 17.94
N GLN A 660 38.71 -50.00 18.13
CA GLN A 660 38.93 -51.23 18.87
C GLN A 660 39.99 -52.11 18.20
N LYS A 661 39.93 -52.29 16.86
CA LYS A 661 40.97 -53.01 16.12
C LYS A 661 42.32 -52.32 16.09
N PHE A 662 42.39 -51.00 16.25
CA PHE A 662 43.67 -50.29 16.36
C PHE A 662 44.30 -50.40 17.72
N SER A 663 43.53 -50.58 18.80
CA SER A 663 44.05 -50.81 20.16
C SER A 663 44.65 -52.20 20.33
N GLU A 664 44.20 -53.19 19.52
CA GLU A 664 44.72 -54.60 19.56
C GLU A 664 46.05 -54.77 18.78
N ILE A 665 46.49 -53.78 18.00
CA ILE A 665 47.67 -53.88 17.14
C ILE A 665 48.82 -53.06 17.71
N ASN A 666 49.97 -53.71 17.99
CA ASN A 666 51.22 -53.12 18.47
C ASN A 666 51.62 -51.80 17.70
N PRO A 667 52.24 -50.82 18.35
CA PRO A 667 52.45 -49.46 17.85
C PRO A 667 53.55 -49.35 16.81
N ASP A 668 53.33 -49.90 15.60
CA ASP A 668 54.20 -49.71 14.44
C ASP A 668 53.84 -48.40 13.75
N MET A 669 54.78 -47.48 13.64
CA MET A 669 54.59 -46.15 13.04
C MET A 669 54.03 -46.14 11.62
N LYS A 670 54.25 -47.20 10.85
CA LYS A 670 53.64 -47.35 9.50
C LYS A 670 52.16 -47.67 9.56
N LYS A 671 51.69 -48.40 10.60
CA LYS A 671 50.29 -48.75 10.80
C LYS A 671 49.48 -47.57 11.32
N LEU A 672 50.10 -46.70 12.16
CA LEU A 672 49.50 -45.45 12.67
C LEU A 672 49.23 -44.45 11.54
N LYS A 673 50.14 -44.33 10.52
CA LYS A 673 49.90 -43.51 9.34
C LYS A 673 48.76 -44.04 8.50
N LYS A 674 48.64 -45.41 8.31
CA LYS A 674 47.51 -46.00 7.60
C LYS A 674 46.17 -45.79 8.35
N ALA A 675 46.18 -45.89 9.67
CA ALA A 675 45.01 -45.64 10.48
C ALA A 675 44.52 -44.16 10.38
N ARG A 676 45.44 -43.22 10.46
CA ARG A 676 45.11 -41.80 10.34
C ARG A 676 44.49 -41.47 8.97
N VAL A 677 45.04 -42.00 7.90
CA VAL A 677 44.49 -41.86 6.53
C VAL A 677 43.10 -42.49 6.44
N LEU A 678 42.89 -43.67 7.02
CA LEU A 678 41.59 -44.38 6.99
C LEU A 678 40.53 -43.60 7.79
N THR A 679 40.89 -43.02 8.94
CA THR A 679 40.00 -42.19 9.76
C THR A 679 39.60 -40.92 9.03
N ILE A 680 40.56 -40.23 8.43
CA ILE A 680 40.29 -39.02 7.63
C ILE A 680 39.40 -39.36 6.44
N THR A 681 39.64 -40.47 5.76
CA THR A 681 38.79 -40.95 4.64
C THR A 681 37.38 -41.30 5.14
N ALA A 682 37.23 -41.93 6.30
CA ALA A 682 35.93 -42.22 6.89
C ALA A 682 35.16 -40.98 7.29
N ILE A 683 35.83 -39.98 7.88
CA ILE A 683 35.22 -38.66 8.20
C ILE A 683 34.80 -37.93 6.92
N ALA A 684 35.65 -37.88 5.91
CA ALA A 684 35.32 -37.27 4.61
C ALA A 684 34.12 -38.02 3.94
N GLN A 685 34.05 -39.32 4.11
CA GLN A 685 32.95 -40.11 3.58
C GLN A 685 31.64 -39.90 4.31
N LEU A 686 31.66 -39.50 5.59
CA LEU A 686 30.48 -39.05 6.35
C LEU A 686 29.82 -37.82 5.71
N PHE A 687 30.61 -36.87 5.27
CA PHE A 687 30.10 -35.72 4.50
C PHE A 687 29.42 -36.14 3.21
N VAL A 688 29.97 -37.16 2.54
CA VAL A 688 29.41 -37.71 1.30
C VAL A 688 28.11 -38.51 1.56
N LEU A 689 28.00 -39.17 2.72
CA LEU A 689 26.83 -39.98 3.11
C LEU A 689 25.56 -39.16 3.46
N GLY A 690 25.53 -37.90 3.11
CA GLY A 690 24.31 -37.08 3.22
C GLY A 690 24.11 -36.41 4.58
N CYS A 691 25.11 -36.42 5.48
CA CYS A 691 25.01 -35.75 6.77
C CYS A 691 24.85 -34.21 6.61
N THR A 692 25.21 -33.63 5.48
CA THR A 692 24.98 -32.26 5.11
C THR A 692 23.47 -31.89 5.06
N TRP A 693 22.63 -32.91 4.81
CA TRP A 693 21.17 -32.76 4.77
C TRP A 693 20.53 -32.60 6.15
N VAL A 694 21.27 -32.88 7.23
CA VAL A 694 20.83 -32.56 8.61
C VAL A 694 20.58 -31.06 8.73
N PHE A 695 21.39 -30.23 8.08
CA PHE A 695 21.15 -28.78 8.04
C PHE A 695 19.83 -28.42 7.36
N GLY A 696 19.41 -29.21 6.35
CA GLY A 696 18.12 -29.01 5.67
C GLY A 696 16.90 -29.26 6.57
N LEU A 697 17.02 -30.08 7.61
CA LEU A 697 15.94 -30.30 8.59
C LEU A 697 15.70 -29.10 9.51
N PHE A 698 16.63 -28.17 9.61
CA PHE A 698 16.54 -26.95 10.42
C PHE A 698 16.25 -25.69 9.62
N LEU A 699 15.99 -25.82 8.29
CA LEU A 699 15.70 -24.68 7.41
C LEU A 699 14.24 -24.21 7.46
N PHE A 700 13.44 -24.73 8.40
CA PHE A 700 12.04 -24.32 8.55
C PHE A 700 11.86 -22.95 9.25
N ASP A 701 12.93 -22.35 9.78
CA ASP A 701 12.90 -21.04 10.43
C ASP A 701 13.59 -19.99 9.53
N ASP A 702 12.85 -18.96 9.15
CA ASP A 702 13.30 -17.84 8.30
C ASP A 702 14.52 -17.06 8.87
N ARG A 703 14.87 -17.31 10.13
CA ARG A 703 16.02 -16.66 10.79
C ARG A 703 17.38 -17.28 10.46
N SER A 704 17.40 -18.41 9.75
CA SER A 704 18.64 -19.20 9.57
C SER A 704 19.26 -19.05 8.17
N TRP A 705 19.35 -17.80 7.64
CA TRP A 705 19.96 -17.53 6.33
C TRP A 705 21.38 -18.10 6.17
N VAL A 706 22.22 -18.05 7.21
CA VAL A 706 23.58 -18.63 7.20
C VAL A 706 23.50 -20.12 6.95
N LEU A 707 22.55 -20.82 7.59
CA LEU A 707 22.37 -22.25 7.46
C LEU A 707 21.97 -22.63 6.04
N THR A 708 21.17 -21.81 5.36
CA THR A 708 20.78 -21.98 3.96
C THR A 708 21.99 -21.91 3.03
N TYR A 709 22.88 -20.94 3.22
CA TYR A 709 24.12 -20.85 2.43
C TYR A 709 25.03 -22.05 2.67
N VAL A 710 25.25 -22.44 3.93
CA VAL A 710 26.07 -23.61 4.29
C VAL A 710 25.50 -24.88 3.66
N PHE A 711 24.19 -25.11 3.81
CA PHE A 711 23.49 -26.25 3.19
C PHE A 711 23.67 -26.27 1.69
N THR A 712 23.46 -25.14 1.02
CA THR A 712 23.56 -25.03 -0.44
C THR A 712 24.99 -25.30 -0.91
N ILE A 713 25.99 -24.67 -0.32
CA ILE A 713 27.39 -24.84 -0.70
C ILE A 713 27.83 -26.30 -0.54
N LEU A 714 27.53 -26.92 0.61
CA LEU A 714 27.94 -28.29 0.88
C LEU A 714 27.28 -29.28 -0.08
N ASN A 715 26.00 -29.12 -0.38
CA ASN A 715 25.28 -30.03 -1.27
C ASN A 715 25.57 -29.79 -2.74
N CYS A 716 25.74 -28.53 -3.18
CA CYS A 716 26.15 -28.23 -4.55
C CYS A 716 27.57 -28.76 -4.87
N LEU A 717 28.47 -28.79 -3.89
CA LEU A 717 29.83 -29.28 -4.07
C LEU A 717 29.98 -30.78 -3.83
N GLN A 718 28.91 -31.53 -3.51
CA GLN A 718 28.96 -32.95 -3.19
C GLN A 718 29.63 -33.79 -4.31
N GLY A 719 29.32 -33.54 -5.58
CA GLY A 719 29.95 -34.22 -6.71
C GLY A 719 31.44 -33.91 -6.83
N ALA A 720 31.87 -32.71 -6.52
CA ALA A 720 33.29 -32.35 -6.50
C ALA A 720 34.02 -33.10 -5.38
N PHE A 721 33.42 -33.21 -4.18
CA PHE A 721 33.98 -34.05 -3.08
C PHE A 721 34.10 -35.49 -3.47
N LEU A 722 33.08 -36.09 -4.10
CA LEU A 722 33.15 -37.45 -4.61
C LEU A 722 34.33 -37.63 -5.57
N PHE A 723 34.50 -36.72 -6.52
CA PHE A 723 35.61 -36.79 -7.47
C PHE A 723 36.97 -36.70 -6.79
N VAL A 724 37.16 -35.80 -5.84
CA VAL A 724 38.42 -35.68 -5.09
C VAL A 724 38.72 -36.98 -4.32
N LEU A 725 37.73 -37.51 -3.58
CA LEU A 725 37.92 -38.68 -2.74
C LEU A 725 38.14 -39.99 -3.53
N HIS A 726 37.37 -40.19 -4.56
CA HIS A 726 37.36 -41.52 -5.25
C HIS A 726 38.19 -41.56 -6.54
N CYS A 727 38.48 -40.40 -7.15
CA CYS A 727 39.27 -40.33 -8.37
C CYS A 727 40.66 -39.73 -8.15
N LEU A 728 40.76 -38.55 -7.48
CA LEU A 728 42.05 -37.87 -7.32
C LEU A 728 42.94 -38.50 -6.24
N LEU A 729 42.37 -38.82 -5.08
CA LEU A 729 43.10 -39.39 -3.94
C LEU A 729 43.24 -40.94 -4.01
N ASN A 730 42.65 -41.58 -5.02
CA ASN A 730 42.72 -43.04 -5.19
C ASN A 730 44.03 -43.43 -5.87
N LYS A 731 44.92 -44.12 -5.12
CA LYS A 731 46.21 -44.55 -5.60
C LYS A 731 46.16 -45.45 -6.83
N LYS A 732 45.16 -46.36 -6.91
CA LYS A 732 44.97 -47.26 -8.06
C LYS A 732 44.62 -46.45 -9.34
N VAL A 733 43.81 -45.41 -9.20
CA VAL A 733 43.50 -44.51 -10.34
C VAL A 733 44.72 -43.71 -10.75
N GLU A 734 45.55 -43.30 -9.81
CA GLU A 734 46.81 -42.56 -10.07
C GLU A 734 47.81 -43.45 -10.80
N GLU A 735 47.99 -44.73 -10.36
CA GLU A 735 48.84 -45.72 -11.01
C GLU A 735 48.36 -45.99 -12.44
N TYR A 736 47.05 -46.17 -12.64
CA TYR A 736 46.47 -46.42 -13.98
C TYR A 736 46.65 -45.20 -14.89
N ARG A 737 46.50 -43.98 -14.38
CA ARG A 737 46.72 -42.73 -15.12
C ARG A 737 48.17 -42.61 -15.55
N LYS A 738 49.16 -42.90 -14.65
CA LYS A 738 50.58 -42.94 -14.97
C LYS A 738 50.86 -43.96 -16.05
N TRP A 739 50.32 -45.16 -15.94
CA TRP A 739 50.47 -46.25 -16.97
C TRP A 739 49.85 -45.81 -18.30
N ALA A 740 48.64 -45.22 -18.32
CA ALA A 740 47.98 -44.79 -19.54
C ALA A 740 48.76 -43.63 -20.24
N CYS A 741 49.36 -42.71 -19.48
CA CYS A 741 50.20 -41.66 -20.00
C CYS A 741 51.50 -42.26 -20.62
N LEU A 742 52.10 -43.27 -19.98
CA LEU A 742 53.26 -43.97 -20.50
C LEU A 742 52.97 -44.71 -21.82
N VAL A 743 51.85 -45.41 -21.89
CA VAL A 743 51.39 -46.10 -23.09
C VAL A 743 51.06 -45.13 -24.23
N ALA A 744 50.38 -43.99 -23.91
CA ALA A 744 50.12 -42.96 -24.90
C ALA A 744 51.39 -42.27 -25.39
N GLY A 745 52.37 -42.00 -24.50
CA GLY A 745 53.66 -41.45 -24.84
C GLY A 745 54.48 -42.38 -25.77
N ASN A 746 54.47 -43.73 -25.48
CA ASN A 746 55.14 -44.69 -26.37
C ASN A 746 54.47 -44.80 -27.75
N LYS A 747 53.14 -44.75 -27.84
CA LYS A 747 52.44 -44.70 -29.12
C LYS A 747 52.74 -43.43 -29.91
N TYR A 748 52.94 -42.30 -29.26
CA TYR A 748 53.29 -41.05 -29.93
C TYR A 748 54.74 -41.05 -30.43
N SER A 749 55.66 -41.70 -29.69
CA SER A 749 57.06 -41.84 -30.12
C SER A 749 57.20 -42.87 -31.29
N GLU A 750 56.35 -43.90 -31.33
CA GLU A 750 56.29 -44.86 -32.41
C GLU A 750 55.73 -44.23 -33.71
N PHE A 751 54.76 -43.32 -33.61
CA PHE A 751 54.20 -42.64 -34.77
C PHE A 751 55.15 -41.55 -35.34
N THR A 752 56.00 -40.94 -34.51
CA THR A 752 57.00 -39.97 -34.93
C THR A 752 58.27 -40.66 -35.44
N SER A 753 58.58 -41.90 -35.08
CA SER A 753 59.78 -42.64 -35.54
C SER A 753 59.55 -43.40 -36.84
N SER A 754 58.31 -43.59 -37.30
CA SER A 754 58.02 -44.27 -38.58
C SER A 754 58.15 -43.39 -39.82
N THR A 755 58.70 -42.15 -39.69
CA THR A 755 58.90 -41.22 -40.83
C THR A 755 60.38 -41.05 -41.18
N SER A 756 61.33 -41.78 -40.56
CA SER A 756 62.73 -41.73 -41.00
C SER A 756 63.46 -43.01 -40.71
N GLY A 757 63.70 -43.81 -41.77
CA GLY A 757 64.94 -44.63 -41.87
C GLY A 757 64.80 -46.11 -41.60
N THR A 758 64.75 -46.87 -42.68
CA THR A 758 65.23 -48.24 -42.86
C THR A 758 66.45 -48.62 -42.01
N GLY A 759 66.38 -49.77 -41.26
CA GLY A 759 67.59 -50.40 -40.73
C GLY A 759 67.32 -51.42 -39.61
N HIS A 760 67.26 -52.69 -40.00
CA HIS A 760 67.63 -53.91 -39.28
C HIS A 760 67.88 -53.90 -37.75
N ASN A 761 67.16 -54.62 -36.90
CA ASN A 761 67.55 -55.87 -36.28
C ASN A 761 66.67 -56.23 -35.06
N GLN A 762 66.17 -57.43 -35.16
CA GLN A 762 66.06 -58.55 -34.19
C GLN A 762 65.70 -58.28 -32.71
N THR A 763 64.51 -58.79 -32.41
CA THR A 763 64.20 -59.71 -31.33
C THR A 763 64.63 -59.53 -29.91
N ARG A 764 63.71 -59.43 -29.03
CA ARG A 764 63.45 -60.47 -28.00
C ARG A 764 62.16 -60.19 -27.23
N ALA A 765 61.22 -61.08 -27.39
CA ALA A 765 60.03 -61.16 -26.51
C ALA A 765 60.48 -61.61 -25.10
N LEU A 766 60.05 -60.85 -24.08
CA LEU A 766 60.03 -61.36 -22.71
C LEU A 766 58.57 -61.35 -22.25
N ARG A 767 58.03 -62.59 -22.13
CA ARG A 767 56.82 -62.94 -21.44
C ARG A 767 56.97 -62.61 -19.94
N PRO A 768 56.00 -61.97 -19.24
CA PRO A 768 55.99 -62.04 -17.81
C PRO A 768 55.33 -63.35 -17.37
N SER A 769 56.01 -64.05 -16.51
CA SER A 769 55.51 -65.23 -15.82
C SER A 769 54.41 -64.92 -14.86
N GLU A 770 53.32 -65.66 -14.91
CA GLU A 770 52.40 -65.88 -13.79
C GLU A 770 53.16 -66.51 -12.63
N SER A 771 53.01 -65.95 -11.46
CA SER A 771 53.13 -66.67 -10.19
C SER A 771 51.98 -66.28 -9.29
N GLY A 772 51.18 -67.33 -9.01
CA GLY A 772 50.12 -67.34 -8.04
C GLY A 772 50.63 -67.22 -6.60
N MET A 773 49.81 -66.71 -5.79
CA MET A 773 49.23 -67.00 -4.48
C MET A 773 48.48 -65.76 -3.98
#